data_dbd0407b64775629b2a7fdc522a8aa61
#
_entry.id   dbd0407b64775629b2a7fdc522a8aa61
#
_cell.length_a   1.000
_cell.length_b   1.000
_cell.length_c   1.000
_cell.angle_alpha   90.00
_cell.angle_beta   90.00
_cell.angle_gamma   90.00
#
_symmetry.space_group_name_H-M   'P 1'
#
loop_
_entity.id
_entity.type
_entity.pdbx_description
1 polymer ?
#
loop_
_entity_poly.entity_id
_entity_poly.type
_entity_poly.pdbx_seq_one_letter_code
_entity_poly.pdbx_strand_id
1 'polypeptide(L)'
;MEHIHLFFALNDTYCRHCCTTIVSLLENNPDDFFDIYLLSDYISPENRQKLSSLGQRYSHHTIHFHIVDDTDFRNFNLNIGYITLQTYYRYAIAEWFPQLDKALYLDCDLVVNGPLKALWQTDITDYICAGVPDLWIENIYYKPEIGMSLDELYINAGVLLLNLKRMREEHTGRLLSQATAQPPCKIKFQDQDIINLVCRGKIKALPERFNFTTENAFKHPDQRAEATIIHYTGERKPWCGEVCANPLKHLYFDYLLKTPYNDTLKKDSMLKRLTHLFSHKQKDSSRPIRVALLIDEFFGGAGTAFGGYGFLARHYIAKYLPCDDIQIDVLLRLDYQRKKKKATKTRVDNVDVYVLPGRKYAAAWLKRKNYDLYFSIELTSSFLKYEPNPNKRLLLWVQDPRPWKDWLEIQTVKLFPESCYWNTEVYELVHRLYTEGRVTFVTQGRFLIEKARCLYRLSPETPIDYLPNPVDIDPAFDVKSFPKKNHIIFIGRIESVKRGWLFCEIAKRMPEYEFYMLGQSFREKAQNDSVMAQYREGIKNLHFTGHVEGEEKFNYIKEAKILVNTSIHEALPVTFLEALAYGTLLVSCQNPESLTEKFGIYTGPVLGDGFDKIDLFVEAIRSLMENEEKRQALSIAGYEYVKQVHNVPDFIRNTRELIRREARR
;
A
#
# COMPACT_ATOMS: atom_id res chain seq x y z
N MET A 1 -27.40 5.54 -38.87
CA MET A 1 -26.86 5.00 -37.64
C MET A 1 -25.51 4.43 -37.97
N GLU A 2 -24.50 4.79 -37.19
CA GLU A 2 -23.16 4.21 -37.31
C GLU A 2 -23.20 2.84 -36.61
N HIS A 3 -22.60 1.81 -37.22
CA HIS A 3 -22.50 0.48 -36.64
C HIS A 3 -21.22 0.40 -35.79
N ILE A 4 -21.36 0.16 -34.49
CA ILE A 4 -20.25 0.00 -33.55
C ILE A 4 -20.07 -1.50 -33.25
N HIS A 5 -18.93 -2.05 -33.64
CA HIS A 5 -18.57 -3.45 -33.38
C HIS A 5 -17.96 -3.58 -32.00
N LEU A 6 -18.68 -4.23 -31.08
CA LEU A 6 -18.36 -4.32 -29.66
C LEU A 6 -18.09 -5.77 -29.25
N PHE A 7 -16.98 -6.00 -28.56
CA PHE A 7 -16.53 -7.34 -28.15
C PHE A 7 -16.45 -7.47 -26.63
N PHE A 8 -16.96 -8.59 -26.14
CA PHE A 8 -16.82 -9.03 -24.76
C PHE A 8 -16.25 -10.45 -24.73
N ALA A 9 -15.32 -10.72 -23.81
CA ALA A 9 -14.84 -12.06 -23.52
C ALA A 9 -15.31 -12.49 -22.13
N LEU A 10 -15.99 -13.63 -22.02
CA LEU A 10 -16.66 -14.04 -20.80
C LEU A 10 -16.81 -15.56 -20.70
N ASN A 11 -16.96 -16.06 -19.48
CA ASN A 11 -17.48 -17.39 -19.21
C ASN A 11 -18.97 -17.34 -18.82
N ASP A 12 -19.60 -18.51 -18.67
CA ASP A 12 -21.03 -18.60 -18.38
C ASP A 12 -21.44 -17.88 -17.09
N THR A 13 -20.58 -17.86 -16.05
CA THR A 13 -20.89 -17.20 -14.77
C THR A 13 -20.89 -15.68 -14.87
N TYR A 14 -20.18 -15.11 -15.85
CA TYR A 14 -20.11 -13.67 -16.07
C TYR A 14 -21.22 -13.12 -16.96
N CYS A 15 -22.10 -13.98 -17.53
CA CYS A 15 -23.19 -13.56 -18.41
C CYS A 15 -24.11 -12.48 -17.77
N ARG A 16 -24.41 -12.57 -16.47
CA ARG A 16 -25.23 -11.56 -15.79
C ARG A 16 -24.53 -10.19 -15.70
N HIS A 17 -23.21 -10.18 -15.54
CA HIS A 17 -22.42 -8.95 -15.42
C HIS A 17 -22.27 -8.31 -16.80
N CYS A 18 -21.96 -9.10 -17.81
CA CYS A 18 -21.94 -8.68 -19.19
C CYS A 18 -23.32 -8.12 -19.63
N CYS A 19 -24.41 -8.79 -19.28
CA CYS A 19 -25.78 -8.30 -19.53
C CYS A 19 -26.03 -6.94 -18.87
N THR A 20 -25.53 -6.71 -17.66
CA THR A 20 -25.64 -5.42 -16.97
C THR A 20 -24.88 -4.31 -17.73
N THR A 21 -23.67 -4.61 -18.19
CA THR A 21 -22.89 -3.71 -19.05
C THR A 21 -23.61 -3.41 -20.36
N ILE A 22 -24.15 -4.43 -21.04
CA ILE A 22 -24.92 -4.27 -22.31
C ILE A 22 -26.16 -3.40 -22.08
N VAL A 23 -26.94 -3.64 -21.02
CA VAL A 23 -28.13 -2.83 -20.71
C VAL A 23 -27.76 -1.37 -20.45
N SER A 24 -26.68 -1.12 -19.70
CA SER A 24 -26.20 0.25 -19.46
C SER A 24 -25.76 0.92 -20.76
N LEU A 25 -25.08 0.19 -21.65
CA LEU A 25 -24.69 0.65 -22.97
C LEU A 25 -25.91 1.09 -23.80
N LEU A 26 -26.89 0.19 -23.94
CA LEU A 26 -28.06 0.43 -24.80
C LEU A 26 -28.94 1.57 -24.30
N GLU A 27 -29.07 1.75 -22.97
CA GLU A 27 -29.84 2.86 -22.40
C GLU A 27 -29.19 4.23 -22.59
N ASN A 28 -27.84 4.29 -22.65
CA ASN A 28 -27.12 5.56 -22.79
C ASN A 28 -26.65 5.87 -24.22
N ASN A 29 -26.99 5.01 -25.19
CA ASN A 29 -26.62 5.20 -26.61
C ASN A 29 -27.81 4.85 -27.56
N PRO A 30 -28.97 5.51 -27.45
CA PRO A 30 -30.17 5.16 -28.23
C PRO A 30 -30.03 5.46 -29.73
N ASP A 31 -29.09 6.33 -30.12
CA ASP A 31 -28.94 6.81 -31.49
C ASP A 31 -27.92 6.01 -32.32
N ASP A 32 -27.17 5.10 -31.68
CA ASP A 32 -26.17 4.26 -32.33
C ASP A 32 -26.65 2.81 -32.44
N PHE A 33 -26.08 2.04 -33.38
CA PHE A 33 -26.39 0.61 -33.54
C PHE A 33 -25.19 -0.22 -33.12
N PHE A 34 -25.40 -1.28 -32.33
CA PHE A 34 -24.35 -2.12 -31.78
C PHE A 34 -24.39 -3.56 -32.30
N ASP A 35 -23.31 -3.98 -32.97
CA ASP A 35 -23.05 -5.37 -33.25
C ASP A 35 -22.20 -5.94 -32.10
N ILE A 36 -22.83 -6.68 -31.18
CA ILE A 36 -22.24 -7.15 -29.92
C ILE A 36 -21.79 -8.60 -30.08
N TYR A 37 -20.50 -8.84 -29.98
CA TYR A 37 -19.86 -10.15 -30.10
C TYR A 37 -19.47 -10.66 -28.70
N LEU A 38 -20.05 -11.81 -28.32
CA LEU A 38 -19.76 -12.49 -27.06
C LEU A 38 -18.82 -13.67 -27.32
N LEU A 39 -17.56 -13.53 -26.93
CA LEU A 39 -16.51 -14.53 -27.10
C LEU A 39 -16.49 -15.43 -25.86
N SER A 40 -16.76 -16.72 -26.00
CA SER A 40 -16.80 -17.66 -24.88
C SER A 40 -16.52 -19.07 -25.35
N ASP A 41 -15.90 -19.88 -24.53
CA ASP A 41 -15.80 -21.33 -24.71
C ASP A 41 -17.16 -22.02 -24.54
N TYR A 42 -17.99 -21.51 -23.63
CA TYR A 42 -19.33 -22.04 -23.38
C TYR A 42 -20.25 -20.98 -22.78
N ILE A 43 -21.49 -20.90 -23.29
CA ILE A 43 -22.59 -20.17 -22.69
C ILE A 43 -23.81 -21.09 -22.64
N SER A 44 -24.39 -21.28 -21.44
CA SER A 44 -25.54 -22.15 -21.23
C SER A 44 -26.77 -21.69 -22.01
N PRO A 45 -27.67 -22.60 -22.38
CA PRO A 45 -28.92 -22.26 -23.09
C PRO A 45 -29.76 -21.22 -22.34
N GLU A 46 -29.77 -21.30 -20.99
CA GLU A 46 -30.51 -20.34 -20.15
C GLU A 46 -29.89 -18.93 -20.29
N ASN A 47 -28.58 -18.79 -20.21
CA ASN A 47 -27.91 -17.52 -20.35
C ASN A 47 -28.01 -16.96 -21.78
N ARG A 48 -27.94 -17.82 -22.81
CA ARG A 48 -28.20 -17.41 -24.20
C ARG A 48 -29.60 -16.84 -24.36
N GLN A 49 -30.62 -17.52 -23.82
CA GLN A 49 -32.00 -17.05 -23.86
C GLN A 49 -32.17 -15.70 -23.16
N LYS A 50 -31.61 -15.54 -22.00
CA LYS A 50 -31.65 -14.26 -21.22
C LYS A 50 -31.00 -13.12 -22.01
N LEU A 51 -29.80 -13.33 -22.55
CA LEU A 51 -29.09 -12.31 -23.34
C LEU A 51 -29.88 -11.96 -24.64
N SER A 52 -30.36 -12.97 -25.36
CA SER A 52 -31.15 -12.76 -26.57
C SER A 52 -32.48 -12.03 -26.29
N SER A 53 -33.05 -12.17 -25.09
CA SER A 53 -34.28 -11.48 -24.72
C SER A 53 -34.17 -9.96 -24.65
N LEU A 54 -32.94 -9.40 -24.63
CA LEU A 54 -32.73 -7.96 -24.72
C LEU A 54 -33.28 -7.36 -26.02
N GLY A 55 -33.31 -8.13 -27.13
CA GLY A 55 -33.94 -7.73 -28.40
C GLY A 55 -35.44 -7.42 -28.30
N GLN A 56 -36.12 -7.88 -27.26
CA GLN A 56 -37.53 -7.52 -27.00
C GLN A 56 -37.71 -6.11 -26.48
N ARG A 57 -36.65 -5.55 -25.85
CA ARG A 57 -36.68 -4.23 -25.23
C ARG A 57 -35.91 -3.18 -26.02
N TYR A 58 -34.81 -3.58 -26.67
CA TYR A 58 -33.94 -2.68 -27.40
C TYR A 58 -33.83 -3.13 -28.85
N SER A 59 -34.09 -2.24 -29.81
CA SER A 59 -34.06 -2.55 -31.25
C SER A 59 -32.77 -2.16 -31.97
N HIS A 60 -31.84 -1.50 -31.32
CA HIS A 60 -30.63 -0.92 -31.92
C HIS A 60 -29.37 -1.75 -31.61
N HIS A 61 -29.53 -3.08 -31.55
CA HIS A 61 -28.40 -3.97 -31.38
C HIS A 61 -28.65 -5.36 -32.00
N THR A 62 -27.55 -6.06 -32.24
CA THR A 62 -27.56 -7.50 -32.55
C THR A 62 -26.51 -8.20 -31.65
N ILE A 63 -26.87 -9.36 -31.07
CA ILE A 63 -25.96 -10.17 -30.26
C ILE A 63 -25.51 -11.38 -31.05
N HIS A 64 -24.18 -11.51 -31.20
CA HIS A 64 -23.49 -12.62 -31.85
C HIS A 64 -22.78 -13.48 -30.81
N PHE A 65 -23.13 -14.77 -30.71
CA PHE A 65 -22.45 -15.71 -29.82
C PHE A 65 -21.32 -16.40 -30.61
N HIS A 66 -20.08 -16.10 -30.29
CA HIS A 66 -18.92 -16.72 -30.92
C HIS A 66 -18.29 -17.74 -29.95
N ILE A 67 -18.40 -19.03 -30.29
CA ILE A 67 -17.82 -20.10 -29.47
C ILE A 67 -16.35 -20.28 -29.84
N VAL A 68 -15.51 -20.10 -28.84
CA VAL A 68 -14.05 -20.15 -28.98
C VAL A 68 -13.57 -21.55 -28.65
N ASP A 69 -12.73 -22.12 -29.56
CA ASP A 69 -11.86 -23.23 -29.19
C ASP A 69 -10.67 -22.65 -28.41
N ASP A 70 -10.62 -22.91 -27.13
CA ASP A 70 -9.63 -22.36 -26.22
C ASP A 70 -8.29 -23.11 -26.20
N THR A 71 -8.10 -24.08 -27.07
CA THR A 71 -6.93 -24.97 -27.11
C THR A 71 -5.62 -24.19 -27.14
N ASP A 72 -5.54 -23.12 -27.92
CA ASP A 72 -4.35 -22.28 -28.06
C ASP A 72 -4.03 -21.45 -26.80
N PHE A 73 -5.03 -21.24 -25.91
CA PHE A 73 -4.90 -20.42 -24.73
C PHE A 73 -4.71 -21.22 -23.44
N ARG A 74 -5.00 -22.53 -23.42
CA ARG A 74 -4.99 -23.39 -22.22
C ARG A 74 -3.65 -23.44 -21.49
N ASN A 75 -2.57 -23.20 -22.20
CA ASN A 75 -1.22 -23.22 -21.64
C ASN A 75 -0.75 -21.84 -21.13
N PHE A 76 -1.58 -20.80 -21.26
CA PHE A 76 -1.22 -19.47 -20.77
C PHE A 76 -1.38 -19.41 -19.24
N ASN A 77 -0.41 -18.79 -18.58
CA ASN A 77 -0.42 -18.68 -17.12
C ASN A 77 -1.46 -17.66 -16.64
N LEU A 78 -2.18 -18.02 -15.59
CA LEU A 78 -3.09 -17.15 -14.86
C LEU A 78 -2.46 -16.78 -13.51
N ASN A 79 -1.91 -15.58 -13.39
CA ASN A 79 -1.21 -15.10 -12.19
C ASN A 79 -2.18 -14.53 -11.16
N ILE A 80 -3.38 -14.09 -11.58
CA ILE A 80 -4.38 -13.43 -10.75
C ILE A 80 -5.61 -14.33 -10.62
N GLY A 81 -5.90 -14.76 -9.40
CA GLY A 81 -6.88 -15.83 -9.14
C GLY A 81 -8.35 -15.55 -9.48
N TYR A 82 -8.72 -14.31 -9.78
CA TYR A 82 -10.07 -13.94 -10.22
C TYR A 82 -10.18 -13.65 -11.72
N ILE A 83 -9.06 -13.64 -12.46
CA ILE A 83 -9.03 -13.52 -13.91
C ILE A 83 -9.10 -14.94 -14.53
N THR A 84 -9.84 -15.07 -15.62
CA THR A 84 -10.06 -16.33 -16.31
C THR A 84 -9.42 -16.33 -17.68
N LEU A 85 -9.34 -17.50 -18.32
CA LEU A 85 -8.66 -17.69 -19.62
C LEU A 85 -9.23 -16.79 -20.71
N GLN A 86 -10.51 -16.45 -20.63
CA GLN A 86 -11.21 -15.61 -21.60
C GLN A 86 -10.57 -14.23 -21.78
N THR A 87 -9.78 -13.76 -20.81
CA THR A 87 -9.03 -12.48 -20.94
C THR A 87 -8.12 -12.46 -22.16
N TYR A 88 -7.59 -13.61 -22.60
CA TYR A 88 -6.70 -13.71 -23.75
C TYR A 88 -7.41 -13.74 -25.10
N TYR A 89 -8.74 -13.92 -25.14
CA TYR A 89 -9.49 -13.99 -26.41
C TYR A 89 -9.42 -12.69 -27.22
N ARG A 90 -9.16 -11.55 -26.53
CA ARG A 90 -8.95 -10.25 -27.19
C ARG A 90 -7.76 -10.23 -28.16
N TYR A 91 -6.80 -11.15 -28.00
CA TYR A 91 -5.64 -11.25 -28.88
C TYR A 91 -6.01 -11.69 -30.31
N ALA A 92 -7.03 -12.54 -30.44
CA ALA A 92 -7.39 -13.20 -31.70
C ALA A 92 -8.59 -12.56 -32.42
N ILE A 93 -9.16 -11.45 -31.90
CA ILE A 93 -10.30 -10.77 -32.52
C ILE A 93 -10.00 -10.39 -33.98
N ALA A 94 -8.80 -9.89 -34.25
CA ALA A 94 -8.42 -9.46 -35.59
C ALA A 94 -8.40 -10.60 -36.59
N GLU A 95 -7.99 -11.81 -36.18
CA GLU A 95 -7.93 -13.02 -36.99
C GLU A 95 -9.30 -13.67 -37.15
N TRP A 96 -10.11 -13.70 -36.06
CA TRP A 96 -11.45 -14.31 -36.08
C TRP A 96 -12.47 -13.49 -36.88
N PHE A 97 -12.25 -12.19 -37.01
CA PHE A 97 -13.16 -11.26 -37.68
C PHE A 97 -12.43 -10.47 -38.78
N PRO A 98 -11.92 -11.15 -39.85
CA PRO A 98 -11.11 -10.50 -40.88
C PRO A 98 -11.86 -9.44 -41.68
N GLN A 99 -13.20 -9.46 -41.67
CA GLN A 99 -14.07 -8.51 -42.36
C GLN A 99 -14.18 -7.16 -41.62
N LEU A 100 -13.72 -7.07 -40.36
CA LEU A 100 -13.78 -5.86 -39.58
C LEU A 100 -12.41 -5.17 -39.52
N ASP A 101 -12.38 -3.85 -39.68
CA ASP A 101 -11.14 -3.05 -39.59
C ASP A 101 -10.96 -2.40 -38.22
N LYS A 102 -12.03 -2.27 -37.45
CA LYS A 102 -12.05 -1.59 -36.15
C LYS A 102 -13.00 -2.26 -35.20
N ALA A 103 -12.63 -2.35 -33.92
CA ALA A 103 -13.48 -2.89 -32.87
C ALA A 103 -13.28 -2.14 -31.55
N LEU A 104 -14.32 -2.12 -30.72
CA LEU A 104 -14.25 -1.73 -29.33
C LEU A 104 -14.34 -2.97 -28.44
N TYR A 105 -13.31 -3.24 -27.65
CA TYR A 105 -13.32 -4.29 -26.64
C TYR A 105 -13.66 -3.72 -25.28
N LEU A 106 -14.56 -4.37 -24.56
CA LEU A 106 -14.93 -4.01 -23.18
C LEU A 106 -14.88 -5.25 -22.28
N ASP A 107 -14.35 -5.09 -21.08
CA ASP A 107 -14.49 -6.07 -20.00
C ASP A 107 -15.96 -6.15 -19.54
N CYS A 108 -16.35 -7.23 -18.84
CA CYS A 108 -17.73 -7.48 -18.43
C CYS A 108 -18.11 -6.79 -17.09
N ASP A 109 -17.18 -6.14 -16.44
CA ASP A 109 -17.33 -5.51 -15.13
C ASP A 109 -17.35 -3.97 -15.21
N LEU A 110 -18.10 -3.49 -16.19
CA LEU A 110 -18.24 -2.08 -16.52
C LEU A 110 -19.70 -1.62 -16.42
N VAL A 111 -19.88 -0.31 -16.32
CA VAL A 111 -21.14 0.39 -16.60
C VAL A 111 -20.86 1.49 -17.62
N VAL A 112 -21.55 1.46 -18.75
CA VAL A 112 -21.50 2.53 -19.74
C VAL A 112 -22.53 3.59 -19.33
N ASN A 113 -22.07 4.73 -18.87
CA ASN A 113 -22.86 5.80 -18.27
C ASN A 113 -23.02 7.04 -19.18
N GLY A 114 -22.57 6.93 -20.43
CA GLY A 114 -22.65 8.02 -21.39
C GLY A 114 -22.40 7.56 -22.83
N PRO A 115 -22.44 8.50 -23.81
CA PRO A 115 -22.35 8.18 -25.22
C PRO A 115 -20.95 7.70 -25.64
N LEU A 116 -20.89 6.60 -26.41
CA LEU A 116 -19.65 6.01 -26.91
C LEU A 116 -19.19 6.55 -28.26
N LYS A 117 -20.00 7.34 -28.94
CA LYS A 117 -19.71 7.85 -30.29
C LYS A 117 -18.35 8.53 -30.41
N ALA A 118 -18.01 9.40 -29.45
CA ALA A 118 -16.71 10.10 -29.44
C ALA A 118 -15.52 9.14 -29.24
N LEU A 119 -15.70 8.07 -28.45
CA LEU A 119 -14.69 7.01 -28.29
C LEU A 119 -14.53 6.24 -29.62
N TRP A 120 -15.64 5.81 -30.21
CA TRP A 120 -15.64 5.08 -31.49
C TRP A 120 -15.01 5.88 -32.61
N GLN A 121 -15.28 7.21 -32.70
CA GLN A 121 -14.75 8.09 -33.73
C GLN A 121 -13.29 8.50 -33.51
N THR A 122 -12.67 8.09 -32.41
CA THR A 122 -11.24 8.36 -32.19
C THR A 122 -10.41 7.77 -33.33
N ASP A 123 -9.58 8.61 -33.96
CA ASP A 123 -8.66 8.17 -34.99
C ASP A 123 -7.52 7.36 -34.38
N ILE A 124 -7.36 6.11 -34.83
CA ILE A 124 -6.29 5.20 -34.45
C ILE A 124 -5.53 4.65 -35.64
N THR A 125 -5.55 5.35 -36.78
CA THR A 125 -4.94 4.90 -38.05
C THR A 125 -3.47 4.54 -37.88
N ASP A 126 -2.72 5.31 -37.11
CA ASP A 126 -1.30 5.11 -36.85
C ASP A 126 -0.99 4.22 -35.64
N TYR A 127 -2.02 3.69 -34.97
CA TYR A 127 -1.88 2.93 -33.74
C TYR A 127 -2.45 1.50 -33.88
N ILE A 128 -1.93 0.57 -33.11
CA ILE A 128 -2.48 -0.79 -32.96
C ILE A 128 -3.77 -0.75 -32.14
N CYS A 129 -3.77 0.04 -31.07
CA CYS A 129 -4.93 0.23 -30.22
C CYS A 129 -4.89 1.58 -29.50
N ALA A 130 -6.02 1.94 -28.87
CA ALA A 130 -6.06 3.03 -27.94
C ALA A 130 -6.68 2.56 -26.61
N GLY A 131 -6.20 3.13 -25.49
CA GLY A 131 -6.68 2.82 -24.15
C GLY A 131 -6.38 3.95 -23.19
N VAL A 132 -7.00 3.89 -22.02
CA VAL A 132 -6.83 4.91 -20.96
C VAL A 132 -5.61 4.53 -20.10
N PRO A 133 -4.72 5.49 -19.76
CA PRO A 133 -3.61 5.24 -18.83
C PRO A 133 -4.08 4.59 -17.53
N ASP A 134 -3.40 3.56 -17.08
CA ASP A 134 -3.74 2.86 -15.84
C ASP A 134 -3.20 3.61 -14.63
N LEU A 135 -4.05 4.39 -13.99
CA LEU A 135 -3.69 5.22 -12.85
C LEU A 135 -3.16 4.41 -11.65
N TRP A 136 -3.63 3.16 -11.49
CA TRP A 136 -3.10 2.27 -10.47
C TRP A 136 -1.64 1.91 -10.73
N ILE A 137 -1.30 1.56 -11.97
CA ILE A 137 0.07 1.25 -12.39
C ILE A 137 0.99 2.46 -12.24
N GLU A 138 0.51 3.66 -12.58
CA GLU A 138 1.25 4.91 -12.35
C GLU A 138 1.53 5.14 -10.86
N ASN A 139 0.54 4.92 -10.00
CA ASN A 139 0.66 5.12 -8.56
C ASN A 139 1.61 4.13 -7.87
N ILE A 140 1.71 2.90 -8.37
CA ILE A 140 2.61 1.88 -7.80
C ILE A 140 3.98 1.82 -8.48
N TYR A 141 4.22 2.69 -9.47
CA TYR A 141 5.49 2.77 -10.22
C TYR A 141 5.96 1.41 -10.77
N TYR A 142 5.03 0.62 -11.29
CA TYR A 142 5.28 -0.76 -11.72
C TYR A 142 6.08 -0.87 -13.02
N LYS A 143 6.00 0.14 -13.91
CA LYS A 143 6.61 0.12 -15.25
C LYS A 143 8.09 -0.33 -15.28
N PRO A 144 8.98 0.15 -14.36
CA PRO A 144 10.37 -0.31 -14.35
C PRO A 144 10.56 -1.80 -14.09
N GLU A 145 9.64 -2.44 -13.34
CA GLU A 145 9.73 -3.88 -13.05
C GLU A 145 9.57 -4.74 -14.33
N ILE A 146 8.88 -4.21 -15.34
CA ILE A 146 8.67 -4.87 -16.62
C ILE A 146 9.52 -4.27 -17.77
N GLY A 147 10.52 -3.44 -17.43
CA GLY A 147 11.44 -2.85 -18.40
C GLY A 147 10.86 -1.66 -19.20
N MET A 148 9.84 -0.99 -18.67
CA MET A 148 9.32 0.27 -19.22
C MET A 148 9.83 1.45 -18.40
N SER A 149 10.09 2.59 -19.07
CA SER A 149 10.42 3.84 -18.38
C SER A 149 9.17 4.49 -17.77
N LEU A 150 9.35 5.37 -16.78
CA LEU A 150 8.23 5.97 -16.04
C LEU A 150 7.36 6.89 -16.91
N ASP A 151 7.94 7.51 -17.92
CA ASP A 151 7.27 8.40 -18.87
C ASP A 151 6.55 7.67 -20.01
N GLU A 152 6.78 6.35 -20.18
CA GLU A 152 6.09 5.58 -21.18
C GLU A 152 4.63 5.33 -20.83
N LEU A 153 3.79 5.30 -21.87
CA LEU A 153 2.38 5.02 -21.74
C LEU A 153 2.14 3.56 -21.34
N TYR A 154 1.40 3.35 -20.27
CA TYR A 154 0.86 2.06 -19.87
C TYR A 154 -0.65 2.18 -19.68
N ILE A 155 -1.44 1.46 -20.47
CA ILE A 155 -2.90 1.54 -20.46
C ILE A 155 -3.53 0.38 -19.70
N ASN A 156 -4.75 0.64 -19.16
CA ASN A 156 -5.63 -0.41 -18.67
C ASN A 156 -6.30 -1.15 -19.82
N ALA A 157 -6.26 -2.48 -19.82
CA ALA A 157 -6.73 -3.31 -20.94
C ALA A 157 -8.25 -3.57 -20.94
N GLY A 158 -9.01 -3.08 -19.96
CA GLY A 158 -10.45 -3.35 -19.88
C GLY A 158 -11.33 -2.56 -20.85
N VAL A 159 -10.79 -1.49 -21.46
CA VAL A 159 -11.43 -0.73 -22.55
C VAL A 159 -10.38 -0.48 -23.62
N LEU A 160 -10.53 -1.12 -24.78
CA LEU A 160 -9.58 -1.00 -25.89
C LEU A 160 -10.32 -0.68 -27.19
N LEU A 161 -9.93 0.41 -27.85
CA LEU A 161 -10.30 0.65 -29.24
C LEU A 161 -9.20 0.02 -30.12
N LEU A 162 -9.55 -1.01 -30.88
CA LEU A 162 -8.63 -1.87 -31.63
C LEU A 162 -8.62 -1.52 -33.12
N ASN A 163 -7.46 -1.36 -33.73
CA ASN A 163 -7.26 -1.28 -35.15
C ASN A 163 -7.00 -2.71 -35.69
N LEU A 164 -8.08 -3.44 -35.99
CA LEU A 164 -8.01 -4.85 -36.40
C LEU A 164 -7.25 -5.04 -37.71
N LYS A 165 -7.37 -4.08 -38.63
CA LYS A 165 -6.62 -4.11 -39.89
C LYS A 165 -5.13 -4.08 -39.61
N ARG A 166 -4.65 -3.13 -38.81
CA ARG A 166 -3.24 -3.01 -38.50
C ARG A 166 -2.73 -4.16 -37.65
N MET A 167 -3.55 -4.68 -36.72
CA MET A 167 -3.23 -5.88 -35.96
C MET A 167 -2.93 -7.08 -36.86
N ARG A 168 -3.70 -7.28 -37.96
CA ARG A 168 -3.45 -8.31 -38.94
C ARG A 168 -2.17 -8.05 -39.76
N GLU A 169 -2.00 -6.83 -40.26
CA GLU A 169 -0.82 -6.42 -41.04
C GLU A 169 0.49 -6.61 -40.26
N GLU A 170 0.47 -6.34 -38.95
CA GLU A 170 1.62 -6.47 -38.06
C GLU A 170 1.68 -7.82 -37.31
N HIS A 171 0.77 -8.74 -37.57
CA HIS A 171 0.65 -10.05 -36.89
C HIS A 171 0.59 -9.93 -35.36
N THR A 172 -0.06 -8.88 -34.86
CA THR A 172 -0.06 -8.50 -33.42
C THR A 172 -0.60 -9.60 -32.52
N GLY A 173 -1.68 -10.29 -32.92
CA GLY A 173 -2.26 -11.42 -32.16
C GLY A 173 -1.25 -12.53 -31.89
N ARG A 174 -0.46 -12.88 -32.93
CA ARG A 174 0.61 -13.87 -32.82
C ARG A 174 1.73 -13.41 -31.88
N LEU A 175 2.14 -12.14 -31.97
CA LEU A 175 3.18 -11.58 -31.11
C LEU A 175 2.73 -11.56 -29.63
N LEU A 176 1.48 -11.18 -29.36
CA LEU A 176 0.87 -11.22 -28.02
C LEU A 176 0.87 -12.66 -27.46
N SER A 177 0.45 -13.64 -28.26
CA SER A 177 0.43 -15.04 -27.86
C SER A 177 1.83 -15.59 -27.58
N GLN A 178 2.81 -15.26 -28.39
CA GLN A 178 4.21 -15.65 -28.17
C GLN A 178 4.79 -15.03 -26.91
N ALA A 179 4.56 -13.73 -26.69
CA ALA A 179 5.02 -13.04 -25.50
C ALA A 179 4.32 -13.54 -24.22
N THR A 180 3.07 -14.01 -24.32
CA THR A 180 2.35 -14.62 -23.19
C THR A 180 2.92 -16.01 -22.87
N ALA A 181 3.22 -16.82 -23.88
CA ALA A 181 3.81 -18.16 -23.70
C ALA A 181 5.26 -18.09 -23.15
N GLN A 182 6.01 -17.07 -23.55
CA GLN A 182 7.38 -16.81 -23.10
C GLN A 182 7.55 -15.33 -22.74
N PRO A 183 7.09 -14.92 -21.55
CA PRO A 183 7.14 -13.51 -21.15
C PRO A 183 8.57 -12.98 -21.09
N PRO A 184 8.82 -11.78 -21.67
CA PRO A 184 10.17 -11.18 -21.70
C PRO A 184 10.70 -10.78 -20.31
N CYS A 185 9.81 -10.72 -19.33
CA CYS A 185 10.11 -10.36 -17.94
C CYS A 185 9.08 -10.99 -17.01
N LYS A 186 9.23 -10.78 -15.69
CA LYS A 186 8.25 -11.23 -14.70
C LYS A 186 7.02 -10.33 -14.73
N ILE A 187 5.95 -10.77 -15.38
CA ILE A 187 4.67 -10.07 -15.47
C ILE A 187 3.79 -10.33 -14.24
N LYS A 188 2.98 -9.34 -13.84
CA LYS A 188 2.00 -9.43 -12.74
C LYS A 188 0.56 -9.32 -13.22
N PHE A 189 0.31 -8.45 -14.21
CA PHE A 189 -1.03 -8.10 -14.71
C PHE A 189 -1.37 -8.80 -16.04
N GLN A 190 -0.86 -10.00 -16.22
CA GLN A 190 -1.22 -10.94 -17.29
C GLN A 190 -1.24 -10.31 -18.69
N ASP A 191 -2.39 -10.39 -19.37
CA ASP A 191 -2.59 -9.85 -20.72
C ASP A 191 -2.39 -8.33 -20.81
N GLN A 192 -2.70 -7.58 -19.74
CA GLN A 192 -2.47 -6.14 -19.71
C GLN A 192 -0.98 -5.80 -19.84
N ASP A 193 -0.10 -6.49 -19.11
CA ASP A 193 1.35 -6.30 -19.24
C ASP A 193 1.83 -6.62 -20.66
N ILE A 194 1.36 -7.73 -21.20
CA ILE A 194 1.76 -8.21 -22.55
C ILE A 194 1.32 -7.23 -23.64
N ILE A 195 0.09 -6.70 -23.56
CA ILE A 195 -0.39 -5.69 -24.52
C ILE A 195 0.49 -4.44 -24.47
N ASN A 196 0.80 -3.93 -23.28
CA ASN A 196 1.62 -2.74 -23.11
C ASN A 196 3.07 -2.95 -23.58
N LEU A 197 3.64 -4.14 -23.38
CA LEU A 197 4.99 -4.47 -23.84
C LEU A 197 5.07 -4.67 -25.36
N VAL A 198 4.17 -5.45 -25.93
CA VAL A 198 4.19 -5.79 -27.38
C VAL A 198 3.79 -4.60 -28.24
N CYS A 199 2.79 -3.82 -27.80
CA CYS A 199 2.31 -2.65 -28.55
C CYS A 199 3.02 -1.35 -28.14
N ARG A 200 4.13 -1.42 -27.41
CA ARG A 200 4.92 -0.27 -26.97
C ARG A 200 5.20 0.72 -28.10
N GLY A 201 4.91 2.01 -27.85
CA GLY A 201 5.05 3.06 -28.86
C GLY A 201 3.97 3.09 -29.96
N LYS A 202 3.01 2.13 -29.96
CA LYS A 202 1.93 2.02 -30.93
C LYS A 202 0.54 2.07 -30.27
N ILE A 203 0.45 2.60 -29.08
CA ILE A 203 -0.78 2.77 -28.30
C ILE A 203 -1.13 4.26 -28.23
N LYS A 204 -2.38 4.60 -28.49
CA LYS A 204 -2.90 5.96 -28.32
C LYS A 204 -3.54 6.11 -26.95
N ALA A 205 -3.18 7.15 -26.21
CA ALA A 205 -3.83 7.48 -24.95
C ALA A 205 -5.24 8.05 -25.19
N LEU A 206 -6.20 7.55 -24.41
CA LEU A 206 -7.58 8.02 -24.37
C LEU A 206 -7.83 8.86 -23.11
N PRO A 207 -8.78 9.80 -23.12
CA PRO A 207 -9.25 10.51 -21.94
C PRO A 207 -9.78 9.56 -20.84
N GLU A 208 -9.51 9.87 -19.57
CA GLU A 208 -9.86 9.06 -18.40
C GLU A 208 -11.35 8.67 -18.34
N ARG A 209 -12.24 9.55 -18.78
CA ARG A 209 -13.70 9.30 -18.80
C ARG A 209 -14.11 8.03 -19.56
N PHE A 210 -13.30 7.54 -20.50
CA PHE A 210 -13.61 6.35 -21.30
C PHE A 210 -13.17 5.03 -20.64
N ASN A 211 -12.48 5.09 -19.52
CA ASN A 211 -12.20 3.94 -18.66
C ASN A 211 -11.93 4.44 -17.24
N PHE A 212 -13.01 4.97 -16.62
CA PHE A 212 -12.95 5.57 -15.29
C PHE A 212 -12.90 4.46 -14.24
N THR A 213 -11.70 4.03 -13.91
CA THR A 213 -11.42 2.90 -13.02
C THR A 213 -11.80 3.20 -11.57
N THR A 214 -11.79 2.18 -10.72
CA THR A 214 -11.97 2.38 -9.28
C THR A 214 -10.97 3.39 -8.72
N GLU A 215 -9.72 3.38 -9.21
CA GLU A 215 -8.69 4.34 -8.81
C GLU A 215 -9.00 5.77 -9.23
N ASN A 216 -9.46 5.98 -10.49
CA ASN A 216 -9.92 7.30 -10.96
C ASN A 216 -11.08 7.81 -10.11
N ALA A 217 -12.03 6.93 -9.76
CA ALA A 217 -13.19 7.31 -8.97
C ALA A 217 -12.83 7.81 -7.55
N PHE A 218 -11.70 7.39 -7.01
CA PHE A 218 -11.18 7.90 -5.75
C PHE A 218 -10.35 9.16 -5.91
N LYS A 219 -9.47 9.19 -6.90
CA LYS A 219 -8.51 10.28 -7.08
C LYS A 219 -9.13 11.55 -7.68
N HIS A 220 -10.16 11.37 -8.53
CA HIS A 220 -10.84 12.45 -9.24
C HIS A 220 -12.35 12.46 -8.93
N PRO A 221 -12.76 12.75 -7.67
CA PRO A 221 -14.17 12.73 -7.26
C PRO A 221 -15.02 13.74 -8.01
N ASP A 222 -14.46 14.85 -8.44
CA ASP A 222 -15.05 15.91 -9.26
C ASP A 222 -15.39 15.45 -10.68
N GLN A 223 -14.66 14.50 -11.23
CA GLN A 223 -14.84 13.98 -12.59
C GLN A 223 -15.83 12.79 -12.67
N ARG A 224 -16.35 12.31 -11.55
CA ARG A 224 -17.29 11.16 -11.50
C ARG A 224 -18.53 11.38 -12.35
N ALA A 225 -19.04 12.61 -12.42
CA ALA A 225 -20.20 12.95 -13.21
C ALA A 225 -19.94 12.91 -14.74
N GLU A 226 -18.68 13.07 -15.16
CA GLU A 226 -18.24 13.06 -16.55
C GLU A 226 -17.84 11.67 -17.06
N ALA A 227 -17.75 10.68 -16.15
CA ALA A 227 -17.34 9.32 -16.47
C ALA A 227 -18.31 8.68 -17.47
N THR A 228 -17.82 8.42 -18.68
CA THR A 228 -18.58 7.76 -19.75
C THR A 228 -18.61 6.25 -19.56
N ILE A 229 -17.48 5.63 -19.21
CA ILE A 229 -17.40 4.21 -18.86
C ILE A 229 -16.81 4.10 -17.46
N ILE A 230 -17.57 3.51 -16.54
CA ILE A 230 -17.14 3.24 -15.17
C ILE A 230 -16.68 1.79 -15.10
N HIS A 231 -15.42 1.58 -14.72
CA HIS A 231 -14.80 0.27 -14.65
C HIS A 231 -14.53 -0.13 -13.20
N TYR A 232 -15.15 -1.21 -12.75
CA TYR A 232 -14.96 -1.74 -11.40
C TYR A 232 -13.72 -2.63 -11.33
N THR A 233 -12.53 -2.01 -11.46
CA THR A 233 -11.23 -2.72 -11.42
C THR A 233 -10.95 -3.39 -10.08
N GLY A 234 -10.07 -4.41 -10.08
CA GLY A 234 -9.68 -5.18 -8.90
C GLY A 234 -10.61 -6.36 -8.58
N GLU A 235 -10.28 -7.11 -7.53
CA GLU A 235 -11.01 -8.34 -7.13
C GLU A 235 -12.44 -8.07 -6.66
N ARG A 236 -12.71 -6.88 -6.11
CA ARG A 236 -13.94 -6.57 -5.38
C ARG A 236 -14.93 -5.80 -6.22
N LYS A 237 -15.70 -6.55 -6.94
CA LYS A 237 -16.73 -6.07 -7.85
C LYS A 237 -17.99 -5.64 -7.08
N PRO A 238 -18.89 -4.82 -7.68
CA PRO A 238 -20.16 -4.41 -7.06
C PRO A 238 -20.97 -5.58 -6.50
N TRP A 239 -21.01 -6.71 -7.18
CA TRP A 239 -21.75 -7.91 -6.76
C TRP A 239 -21.11 -8.67 -5.57
N CYS A 240 -19.92 -8.29 -5.14
CA CYS A 240 -19.34 -8.76 -3.90
C CYS A 240 -19.93 -8.05 -2.66
N GLY A 241 -20.97 -7.22 -2.84
CA GLY A 241 -21.70 -6.55 -1.78
C GLY A 241 -20.99 -5.33 -1.20
N GLU A 242 -21.00 -5.20 0.14
CA GLU A 242 -20.40 -4.04 0.83
C GLU A 242 -18.89 -3.93 0.66
N VAL A 243 -18.27 -5.00 0.18
CA VAL A 243 -16.82 -5.09 -0.01
C VAL A 243 -16.30 -4.31 -1.21
N CYS A 244 -17.18 -3.93 -2.16
CA CYS A 244 -16.81 -3.08 -3.29
C CYS A 244 -16.58 -1.64 -2.83
N ALA A 245 -15.37 -1.16 -3.03
CA ALA A 245 -14.96 0.18 -2.62
C ALA A 245 -15.41 1.29 -3.58
N ASN A 246 -15.69 0.95 -4.85
CA ASN A 246 -16.00 1.95 -5.86
C ASN A 246 -17.24 2.79 -5.45
N PRO A 247 -17.10 4.14 -5.33
CA PRO A 247 -18.21 4.99 -4.89
C PRO A 247 -19.39 4.99 -5.87
N LEU A 248 -19.18 4.60 -7.13
CA LEU A 248 -20.19 4.50 -8.18
C LEU A 248 -20.82 3.10 -8.30
N LYS A 249 -20.59 2.21 -7.32
CA LYS A 249 -21.11 0.82 -7.34
C LYS A 249 -22.63 0.72 -7.43
N HIS A 250 -23.36 1.74 -6.98
CA HIS A 250 -24.83 1.77 -7.06
C HIS A 250 -25.33 1.70 -8.51
N LEU A 251 -24.62 2.33 -9.46
CA LEU A 251 -24.98 2.31 -10.87
C LEU A 251 -25.02 0.88 -11.45
N TYR A 252 -24.13 0.00 -11.00
CA TYR A 252 -24.19 -1.41 -11.39
C TYR A 252 -25.53 -2.05 -11.01
N PHE A 253 -26.02 -1.81 -9.79
CA PHE A 253 -27.29 -2.38 -9.31
C PHE A 253 -28.49 -1.74 -9.99
N ASP A 254 -28.42 -0.44 -10.31
CA ASP A 254 -29.47 0.27 -11.04
C ASP A 254 -29.70 -0.34 -12.43
N TYR A 255 -28.61 -0.71 -13.14
CA TYR A 255 -28.72 -1.39 -14.42
C TYR A 255 -29.00 -2.89 -14.29
N LEU A 256 -28.48 -3.59 -13.30
CA LEU A 256 -28.78 -5.00 -13.04
C LEU A 256 -30.27 -5.24 -12.84
N LEU A 257 -30.96 -4.32 -12.15
CA LEU A 257 -32.43 -4.38 -11.95
C LEU A 257 -33.21 -4.33 -13.27
N LYS A 258 -32.61 -3.80 -14.32
CA LYS A 258 -33.21 -3.67 -15.66
C LYS A 258 -32.91 -4.88 -16.56
N THR A 259 -32.09 -5.81 -16.10
CA THR A 259 -31.73 -7.04 -16.84
C THR A 259 -32.69 -8.21 -16.56
N PRO A 260 -32.66 -9.26 -17.39
CA PRO A 260 -33.35 -10.53 -17.09
C PRO A 260 -32.79 -11.29 -15.86
N TYR A 261 -31.74 -10.77 -15.18
CA TYR A 261 -31.13 -11.34 -13.99
C TYR A 261 -31.54 -10.63 -12.68
N ASN A 262 -32.59 -9.83 -12.70
CA ASN A 262 -33.03 -9.02 -11.54
C ASN A 262 -33.48 -9.85 -10.33
N ASP A 263 -33.87 -11.13 -10.50
CA ASP A 263 -34.35 -12.01 -9.42
C ASP A 263 -33.21 -12.41 -8.44
N THR A 264 -31.96 -12.27 -8.84
CA THR A 264 -30.80 -12.59 -7.98
C THR A 264 -30.70 -11.65 -6.78
N LEU A 265 -31.13 -10.39 -6.91
CA LEU A 265 -31.12 -9.42 -5.81
C LEU A 265 -32.19 -9.69 -4.74
N LYS A 266 -33.31 -10.29 -5.09
CA LYS A 266 -34.39 -10.63 -4.14
C LYS A 266 -33.98 -11.77 -3.19
N LYS A 267 -33.21 -12.76 -3.67
CA LYS A 267 -32.70 -13.87 -2.84
C LYS A 267 -31.62 -13.40 -1.87
N ASP A 268 -30.70 -12.54 -2.30
CA ASP A 268 -29.60 -12.02 -1.45
C ASP A 268 -30.10 -11.06 -0.36
N SER A 269 -31.13 -10.26 -0.63
CA SER A 269 -31.72 -9.36 0.37
C SER A 269 -32.50 -10.10 1.46
N MET A 270 -33.08 -11.26 1.13
CA MET A 270 -33.81 -12.09 2.09
C MET A 270 -32.85 -12.85 3.03
N LEU A 271 -31.72 -13.36 2.51
CA LEU A 271 -30.66 -13.99 3.31
C LEU A 271 -29.99 -12.98 4.27
N LYS A 272 -29.74 -11.74 3.83
CA LYS A 272 -29.18 -10.68 4.67
C LYS A 272 -30.11 -10.22 5.79
N ARG A 273 -31.42 -10.17 5.56
CA ARG A 273 -32.44 -9.88 6.62
C ARG A 273 -32.47 -10.96 7.69
N LEU A 274 -32.30 -12.23 7.33
CA LEU A 274 -32.26 -13.33 8.30
C LEU A 274 -30.97 -13.33 9.14
N THR A 275 -29.83 -12.97 8.57
CA THR A 275 -28.56 -12.88 9.33
C THR A 275 -28.52 -11.68 10.28
N HIS A 276 -29.18 -10.55 9.93
CA HIS A 276 -29.27 -9.36 10.81
C HIS A 276 -30.17 -9.60 12.05
N LEU A 277 -31.18 -10.47 11.96
CA LEU A 277 -32.08 -10.78 13.08
C LEU A 277 -31.43 -11.63 14.18
N PHE A 278 -30.29 -12.29 13.89
CA PHE A 278 -29.58 -13.16 14.86
C PHE A 278 -28.29 -12.55 15.43
N SER A 279 -27.92 -11.30 15.09
CA SER A 279 -26.63 -10.69 15.46
C SER A 279 -26.65 -9.70 16.64
N HIS A 280 -27.80 -9.39 17.23
CA HIS A 280 -27.85 -8.54 18.40
C HIS A 280 -27.80 -9.35 19.72
N LYS A 281 -26.61 -9.90 20.05
CA LYS A 281 -26.26 -10.09 21.45
C LYS A 281 -25.68 -8.78 21.99
N GLN A 282 -26.35 -8.18 22.96
CA GLN A 282 -25.80 -7.07 23.76
C GLN A 282 -24.41 -7.46 24.25
N LYS A 283 -23.41 -6.61 24.00
CA LYS A 283 -22.08 -6.74 24.59
C LYS A 283 -22.24 -6.61 26.11
N ASP A 284 -21.80 -7.64 26.82
CA ASP A 284 -21.68 -7.59 28.27
C ASP A 284 -20.67 -6.50 28.64
N SER A 285 -21.16 -5.42 29.26
CA SER A 285 -20.40 -4.23 29.62
C SER A 285 -19.47 -4.42 30.84
N SER A 286 -19.48 -5.60 31.44
CA SER A 286 -18.75 -5.91 32.70
C SER A 286 -17.35 -6.48 32.50
N ARG A 287 -17.00 -6.95 31.29
CA ARG A 287 -15.67 -7.52 31.01
C ARG A 287 -14.68 -6.52 30.42
N PRO A 288 -13.37 -6.68 30.67
CA PRO A 288 -12.34 -5.85 30.04
C PRO A 288 -12.36 -5.95 28.51
N ILE A 289 -12.04 -4.84 27.82
CA ILE A 289 -11.80 -4.79 26.37
C ILE A 289 -10.55 -5.60 26.07
N ARG A 290 -10.69 -6.61 25.20
CA ARG A 290 -9.58 -7.47 24.78
C ARG A 290 -8.99 -6.95 23.47
N VAL A 291 -7.77 -6.44 23.52
CA VAL A 291 -7.03 -5.90 22.38
C VAL A 291 -5.97 -6.89 21.92
N ALA A 292 -5.90 -7.12 20.62
CA ALA A 292 -4.79 -7.84 19.99
C ALA A 292 -3.82 -6.81 19.38
N LEU A 293 -2.63 -6.68 19.95
CA LEU A 293 -1.55 -5.87 19.38
C LEU A 293 -0.84 -6.67 18.27
N LEU A 294 -0.91 -6.18 17.03
CA LEU A 294 -0.31 -6.81 15.86
C LEU A 294 1.06 -6.21 15.57
N ILE A 295 2.09 -7.05 15.63
CA ILE A 295 3.49 -6.63 15.41
C ILE A 295 4.34 -7.84 15.02
N ASP A 296 5.39 -7.64 14.20
CA ASP A 296 6.30 -8.73 13.81
C ASP A 296 7.53 -8.84 14.72
N GLU A 297 7.82 -7.80 15.49
CA GLU A 297 8.93 -7.74 16.45
C GLU A 297 8.46 -7.20 17.80
N PHE A 298 9.08 -7.65 18.88
CA PHE A 298 8.72 -7.24 20.24
C PHE A 298 9.97 -6.92 21.08
N PHE A 299 10.88 -6.16 20.50
CA PHE A 299 12.16 -5.67 21.04
C PHE A 299 12.88 -6.73 21.87
N GLY A 300 13.35 -7.80 21.19
CA GLY A 300 14.02 -8.96 21.81
C GLY A 300 13.08 -9.88 22.60
N GLY A 301 11.86 -9.47 22.92
CA GLY A 301 10.86 -10.27 23.59
C GLY A 301 10.41 -11.45 22.73
N ALA A 302 10.18 -12.63 23.32
CA ALA A 302 9.86 -13.88 22.63
C ALA A 302 10.85 -14.26 21.49
N GLY A 303 12.11 -13.84 21.59
CA GLY A 303 13.15 -14.13 20.60
C GLY A 303 13.03 -13.34 19.29
N THR A 304 12.38 -12.18 19.32
CA THR A 304 12.23 -11.29 18.16
C THR A 304 13.40 -10.29 18.05
N ALA A 305 13.49 -9.58 16.90
CA ALA A 305 14.47 -8.56 16.64
C ALA A 305 14.29 -7.28 17.49
N PHE A 306 15.32 -6.44 17.50
CA PHE A 306 15.36 -5.13 18.16
C PHE A 306 15.11 -4.03 17.13
N GLY A 307 13.87 -3.67 16.89
CA GLY A 307 13.47 -2.60 15.97
C GLY A 307 12.63 -1.52 16.63
N GLY A 308 12.45 -0.40 15.94
CA GLY A 308 11.71 0.76 16.47
C GLY A 308 10.25 0.46 16.79
N TYR A 309 9.58 -0.33 15.95
CA TYR A 309 8.19 -0.73 16.19
C TYR A 309 8.08 -1.65 17.41
N GLY A 310 9.00 -2.61 17.52
CA GLY A 310 9.09 -3.50 18.67
C GLY A 310 9.37 -2.74 19.96
N PHE A 311 10.18 -1.69 19.90
CA PHE A 311 10.45 -0.80 21.02
C PHE A 311 9.18 -0.10 21.49
N LEU A 312 8.44 0.53 20.59
CA LEU A 312 7.15 1.17 20.92
C LEU A 312 6.14 0.16 21.48
N ALA A 313 6.06 -1.03 20.88
CA ALA A 313 5.15 -2.08 21.31
C ALA A 313 5.43 -2.53 22.76
N ARG A 314 6.70 -2.79 23.07
CA ARG A 314 7.10 -3.34 24.38
C ARG A 314 7.17 -2.29 25.47
N HIS A 315 7.88 -1.17 25.22
CA HIS A 315 8.19 -0.18 26.24
C HIS A 315 7.05 0.79 26.52
N TYR A 316 6.11 0.98 25.59
CA TYR A 316 5.00 1.92 25.79
C TYR A 316 3.64 1.23 25.76
N ILE A 317 3.32 0.46 24.72
CA ILE A 317 1.98 -0.13 24.61
C ILE A 317 1.79 -1.24 25.63
N ALA A 318 2.64 -2.28 25.60
CA ALA A 318 2.48 -3.42 26.50
C ALA A 318 2.72 -3.08 27.96
N LYS A 319 3.60 -2.11 28.22
CA LYS A 319 3.93 -1.67 29.60
C LYS A 319 2.84 -0.80 30.23
N TYR A 320 2.30 0.16 29.48
CA TYR A 320 1.47 1.22 30.06
C TYR A 320 -0.01 1.15 29.72
N LEU A 321 -0.42 0.55 28.61
CA LEU A 321 -1.82 0.57 28.20
C LEU A 321 -2.72 -0.43 28.93
N PRO A 322 -2.28 -1.65 29.33
CA PRO A 322 -3.11 -2.54 30.13
C PRO A 322 -3.58 -1.87 31.43
N CYS A 323 -4.87 -2.05 31.75
CA CYS A 323 -5.49 -1.52 32.96
C CYS A 323 -6.75 -2.37 33.26
N ASP A 324 -7.53 -2.00 34.27
CA ASP A 324 -8.68 -2.79 34.74
C ASP A 324 -9.69 -3.09 33.62
N ASP A 325 -9.90 -2.14 32.70
CA ASP A 325 -10.85 -2.25 31.61
C ASP A 325 -10.22 -2.56 30.23
N ILE A 326 -8.87 -2.70 30.13
CA ILE A 326 -8.16 -3.01 28.89
C ILE A 326 -7.13 -4.12 29.10
N GLN A 327 -7.28 -5.21 28.40
CA GLN A 327 -6.30 -6.33 28.32
C GLN A 327 -5.67 -6.39 26.95
N ILE A 328 -4.35 -6.58 26.90
CA ILE A 328 -3.58 -6.66 25.63
C ILE A 328 -2.88 -8.01 25.54
N ASP A 329 -3.15 -8.72 24.44
CA ASP A 329 -2.33 -9.83 23.95
C ASP A 329 -1.50 -9.35 22.75
N VAL A 330 -0.26 -9.79 22.63
CA VAL A 330 0.62 -9.46 21.48
C VAL A 330 0.56 -10.64 20.49
N LEU A 331 0.27 -10.33 19.23
CA LEU A 331 0.23 -11.30 18.14
C LEU A 331 1.36 -11.00 17.16
N LEU A 332 2.38 -11.88 17.08
CA LEU A 332 3.56 -11.67 16.25
C LEU A 332 3.26 -11.99 14.78
N ARG A 333 3.16 -13.27 14.44
CA ARG A 333 2.98 -13.73 13.06
C ARG A 333 2.39 -15.12 13.01
N LEU A 334 1.97 -15.56 11.84
CA LEU A 334 1.62 -16.96 11.60
C LEU A 334 2.88 -17.84 11.67
N ASP A 335 2.73 -19.02 12.26
CA ASP A 335 3.76 -20.03 12.13
C ASP A 335 3.85 -20.50 10.68
N TYR A 336 5.03 -20.43 10.09
CA TYR A 336 5.28 -20.88 8.71
C TYR A 336 5.12 -22.39 8.53
N GLN A 337 5.17 -23.16 9.62
CA GLN A 337 4.85 -24.59 9.59
C GLN A 337 3.34 -24.77 9.40
N ARG A 338 2.92 -24.98 8.15
CA ARG A 338 1.49 -25.11 7.75
C ARG A 338 0.67 -26.08 8.59
N LYS A 339 1.32 -27.04 9.28
CA LYS A 339 0.68 -28.12 10.06
C LYS A 339 0.53 -27.80 11.55
N LYS A 340 1.08 -26.72 12.08
CA LYS A 340 1.03 -26.40 13.51
C LYS A 340 -0.40 -26.07 13.94
N LYS A 341 -0.98 -26.91 14.79
CA LYS A 341 -2.38 -26.80 15.24
C LYS A 341 -2.59 -25.79 16.37
N LYS A 342 -1.56 -25.56 17.20
CA LYS A 342 -1.63 -24.70 18.40
C LYS A 342 -0.74 -23.48 18.23
N ALA A 343 -1.20 -22.31 18.74
CA ALA A 343 -0.33 -21.15 18.88
C ALA A 343 0.76 -21.42 19.93
N THR A 344 1.95 -20.85 19.72
CA THR A 344 2.96 -20.80 20.77
C THR A 344 2.69 -19.57 21.63
N LYS A 345 2.64 -19.76 22.94
CA LYS A 345 2.43 -18.69 23.92
C LYS A 345 3.70 -18.51 24.73
N THR A 346 4.15 -17.29 24.89
CA THR A 346 5.27 -16.88 25.75
C THR A 346 4.78 -15.72 26.61
N ARG A 347 5.10 -15.71 27.90
CA ARG A 347 4.85 -14.56 28.78
C ARG A 347 6.08 -13.66 28.72
N VAL A 348 5.90 -12.39 28.35
CA VAL A 348 6.95 -11.39 28.33
C VAL A 348 6.45 -10.16 29.09
N ASP A 349 7.19 -9.77 30.10
CA ASP A 349 6.77 -8.72 31.03
C ASP A 349 5.32 -8.99 31.54
N ASN A 350 4.39 -8.10 31.32
CA ASN A 350 3.00 -8.23 31.79
C ASN A 350 2.00 -8.71 30.71
N VAL A 351 2.45 -9.10 29.52
CA VAL A 351 1.58 -9.47 28.41
C VAL A 351 1.84 -10.89 27.91
N ASP A 352 0.80 -11.50 27.35
CA ASP A 352 0.90 -12.77 26.65
C ASP A 352 1.25 -12.50 25.19
N VAL A 353 2.34 -13.09 24.71
CA VAL A 353 2.84 -12.99 23.33
C VAL A 353 2.57 -14.31 22.60
N TYR A 354 1.93 -14.23 21.44
CA TYR A 354 1.54 -15.38 20.65
C TYR A 354 2.20 -15.38 19.27
N VAL A 355 2.80 -16.52 18.88
CA VAL A 355 2.99 -16.90 17.49
C VAL A 355 1.77 -17.73 17.09
N LEU A 356 1.02 -17.27 16.08
CA LEU A 356 -0.25 -17.88 15.71
C LEU A 356 -0.06 -19.31 15.15
N PRO A 357 -1.10 -20.16 15.18
CA PRO A 357 -1.04 -21.46 14.53
C PRO A 357 -0.94 -21.32 13.01
N GLY A 358 -0.60 -22.40 12.32
CA GLY A 358 -0.53 -22.41 10.86
C GLY A 358 -1.85 -21.98 10.19
N ARG A 359 -1.78 -21.50 8.96
CA ARG A 359 -2.88 -20.88 8.19
C ARG A 359 -4.21 -21.60 8.30
N LYS A 360 -4.21 -22.94 8.25
CA LYS A 360 -5.42 -23.79 8.33
C LYS A 360 -6.18 -23.62 9.65
N TYR A 361 -5.51 -23.25 10.74
CA TYR A 361 -6.07 -23.19 12.08
C TYR A 361 -6.22 -21.76 12.62
N ALA A 362 -5.69 -20.76 11.90
CA ALA A 362 -5.65 -19.37 12.33
C ALA A 362 -7.07 -18.79 12.57
N ALA A 363 -8.00 -19.00 11.64
CA ALA A 363 -9.37 -18.51 11.75
C ALA A 363 -10.10 -19.07 12.98
N ALA A 364 -10.00 -20.37 13.23
CA ALA A 364 -10.61 -21.01 14.40
C ALA A 364 -9.99 -20.51 15.72
N TRP A 365 -8.68 -20.22 15.70
CA TRP A 365 -7.98 -19.70 16.87
C TRP A 365 -8.41 -18.26 17.17
N LEU A 366 -8.45 -17.37 16.15
CA LEU A 366 -8.92 -16.00 16.28
C LEU A 366 -10.37 -15.93 16.76
N LYS A 367 -11.27 -16.76 16.18
CA LYS A 367 -12.66 -16.88 16.63
C LYS A 367 -12.77 -17.24 18.12
N ARG A 368 -11.94 -18.18 18.60
CA ARG A 368 -11.93 -18.60 20.01
C ARG A 368 -11.40 -17.49 20.93
N LYS A 369 -10.36 -16.78 20.48
CA LYS A 369 -9.79 -15.65 21.23
C LYS A 369 -10.76 -14.47 21.31
N ASN A 370 -11.51 -14.23 20.27
CA ASN A 370 -12.58 -13.21 20.20
C ASN A 370 -12.15 -11.85 20.74
N TYR A 371 -11.10 -11.26 20.16
CA TYR A 371 -10.66 -9.91 20.49
C TYR A 371 -11.74 -8.89 20.16
N ASP A 372 -11.85 -7.80 20.93
CA ASP A 372 -12.79 -6.72 20.68
C ASP A 372 -12.24 -5.73 19.65
N LEU A 373 -10.90 -5.55 19.66
CA LEU A 373 -10.19 -4.63 18.78
C LEU A 373 -8.84 -5.22 18.39
N TYR A 374 -8.44 -5.01 17.15
CA TYR A 374 -7.07 -5.19 16.70
C TYR A 374 -6.37 -3.83 16.69
N PHE A 375 -5.16 -3.75 17.25
CA PHE A 375 -4.31 -2.57 17.23
C PHE A 375 -2.99 -2.92 16.55
N SER A 376 -2.54 -2.16 15.56
CA SER A 376 -1.27 -2.42 14.88
C SER A 376 -0.40 -1.17 14.86
N ILE A 377 0.90 -1.39 15.13
CA ILE A 377 1.96 -0.42 14.85
C ILE A 377 2.50 -0.77 13.47
N GLU A 378 2.18 0.02 12.47
CA GLU A 378 2.41 -0.28 11.05
C GLU A 378 2.07 -1.75 10.71
N LEU A 379 1.07 -2.00 9.89
CA LEU A 379 0.69 -3.38 9.62
C LEU A 379 1.70 -4.03 8.66
N THR A 380 2.42 -5.04 9.15
CA THR A 380 3.47 -5.76 8.41
C THR A 380 3.06 -7.17 8.01
N SER A 381 1.96 -7.67 8.56
CA SER A 381 1.48 -9.04 8.34
C SER A 381 0.02 -9.08 7.89
N SER A 382 -0.27 -9.92 6.91
CA SER A 382 -1.61 -10.07 6.34
C SER A 382 -2.50 -11.08 7.10
N PHE A 383 -2.09 -11.61 8.28
CA PHE A 383 -2.85 -12.68 8.94
C PHE A 383 -4.26 -12.25 9.39
N LEU A 384 -4.53 -10.97 9.53
CA LEU A 384 -5.87 -10.45 9.86
C LEU A 384 -6.93 -10.81 8.80
N LYS A 385 -6.51 -11.20 7.59
CA LYS A 385 -7.41 -11.76 6.57
C LYS A 385 -8.09 -13.07 7.01
N TYR A 386 -7.55 -13.76 8.03
CA TYR A 386 -8.14 -14.96 8.61
C TYR A 386 -9.13 -14.68 9.75
N GLU A 387 -9.35 -13.42 10.14
CA GLU A 387 -10.38 -13.06 11.11
C GLU A 387 -11.77 -13.36 10.53
N PRO A 388 -12.51 -14.32 11.13
CA PRO A 388 -13.78 -14.76 10.56
C PRO A 388 -14.95 -13.81 10.84
N ASN A 389 -14.81 -12.90 11.81
CA ASN A 389 -15.86 -11.96 12.18
C ASN A 389 -15.72 -10.65 11.39
N PRO A 390 -16.67 -10.33 10.47
CA PRO A 390 -16.62 -9.14 9.64
C PRO A 390 -16.78 -7.83 10.42
N ASN A 391 -17.23 -7.90 11.68
CA ASN A 391 -17.43 -6.71 12.52
C ASN A 391 -16.18 -6.33 13.34
N LYS A 392 -15.08 -7.09 13.24
CA LYS A 392 -13.85 -6.77 13.97
C LYS A 392 -13.10 -5.63 13.29
N ARG A 393 -12.68 -4.67 14.10
CA ARG A 393 -12.04 -3.43 13.65
C ARG A 393 -10.54 -3.43 13.91
N LEU A 394 -9.83 -2.62 13.14
CA LEU A 394 -8.41 -2.36 13.26
C LEU A 394 -8.19 -0.88 13.60
N LEU A 395 -7.46 -0.61 14.68
CA LEU A 395 -6.81 0.67 14.92
C LEU A 395 -5.40 0.57 14.35
N LEU A 396 -5.10 1.31 13.29
CA LEU A 396 -3.79 1.29 12.62
C LEU A 396 -3.02 2.56 12.96
N TRP A 397 -1.94 2.40 13.72
CA TRP A 397 -0.99 3.46 14.02
C TRP A 397 0.12 3.48 12.98
N VAL A 398 -0.05 4.37 12.02
CA VAL A 398 0.85 4.55 10.87
C VAL A 398 2.17 5.14 11.34
N GLN A 399 3.25 4.44 11.07
CA GLN A 399 4.61 4.80 11.51
C GLN A 399 5.51 5.20 10.36
N ASP A 400 5.56 4.39 9.29
CA ASP A 400 6.47 4.59 8.16
C ASP A 400 5.82 4.09 6.85
N PRO A 401 4.76 4.75 6.41
CA PRO A 401 4.10 4.42 5.16
C PRO A 401 5.03 4.83 4.02
N ARG A 402 5.54 3.82 3.28
CA ARG A 402 6.47 4.01 2.15
C ARG A 402 5.76 3.82 0.83
N PRO A 403 5.22 4.88 0.18
CA PRO A 403 4.84 4.84 -1.22
C PRO A 403 6.03 4.42 -2.09
N TRP A 404 5.76 3.93 -3.28
CA TRP A 404 6.83 3.44 -4.18
C TRP A 404 7.90 4.49 -4.48
N LYS A 405 7.53 5.77 -4.50
CA LYS A 405 8.48 6.88 -4.63
C LYS A 405 9.62 6.82 -3.61
N ASP A 406 9.29 6.55 -2.35
CA ASP A 406 10.30 6.44 -1.29
C ASP A 406 11.27 5.26 -1.54
N TRP A 407 10.75 4.15 -2.11
CA TRP A 407 11.58 3.01 -2.51
C TRP A 407 12.51 3.35 -3.67
N LEU A 408 12.06 4.15 -4.65
CA LEU A 408 12.93 4.60 -5.75
C LEU A 408 14.08 5.46 -5.23
N GLU A 409 13.82 6.34 -4.26
CA GLU A 409 14.87 7.14 -3.62
C GLU A 409 15.87 6.25 -2.87
N ILE A 410 15.39 5.27 -2.08
CA ILE A 410 16.23 4.30 -1.37
C ILE A 410 17.11 3.51 -2.35
N GLN A 411 16.58 3.09 -3.48
CA GLN A 411 17.31 2.33 -4.51
C GLN A 411 18.38 3.15 -5.25
N THR A 412 18.45 4.45 -5.06
CA THR A 412 19.57 5.27 -5.57
C THR A 412 20.88 4.98 -4.87
N VAL A 413 20.86 4.38 -3.68
CA VAL A 413 22.07 3.88 -2.98
C VAL A 413 22.64 2.71 -3.75
N LYS A 414 23.89 2.83 -4.19
CA LYS A 414 24.58 1.81 -5.02
C LYS A 414 25.66 1.04 -4.27
N LEU A 415 26.29 1.67 -3.29
CA LEU A 415 27.36 1.04 -2.51
C LEU A 415 26.90 -0.26 -1.84
N PHE A 416 25.67 -0.24 -1.35
CA PHE A 416 25.05 -1.40 -0.73
C PHE A 416 23.52 -1.32 -0.96
N PRO A 417 22.99 -1.92 -2.05
CA PRO A 417 21.56 -1.84 -2.37
C PRO A 417 20.67 -2.50 -1.31
N GLU A 418 19.64 -1.79 -0.88
CA GLU A 418 18.63 -2.31 0.04
C GLU A 418 17.59 -3.16 -0.71
N SER A 419 17.17 -4.28 -0.11
CA SER A 419 16.07 -5.08 -0.61
C SER A 419 14.74 -4.32 -0.45
N CYS A 420 13.90 -4.32 -1.49
CA CYS A 420 12.58 -3.73 -1.42
C CYS A 420 11.61 -4.65 -0.65
N TYR A 421 11.02 -4.15 0.42
CA TYR A 421 10.04 -4.87 1.27
C TYR A 421 8.59 -4.52 0.91
N TRP A 422 8.30 -4.24 -0.36
CA TRP A 422 6.95 -3.96 -0.81
C TRP A 422 5.99 -5.12 -0.53
N ASN A 423 4.91 -4.86 0.20
CA ASN A 423 3.97 -5.90 0.63
C ASN A 423 2.54 -5.61 0.14
N THR A 424 2.28 -5.90 -1.12
CA THR A 424 0.98 -5.71 -1.77
C THR A 424 -0.16 -6.37 -0.97
N GLU A 425 0.06 -7.57 -0.42
CA GLU A 425 -0.98 -8.30 0.31
C GLU A 425 -1.45 -7.54 1.56
N VAL A 426 -0.53 -6.89 2.26
CA VAL A 426 -0.86 -6.06 3.43
C VAL A 426 -1.57 -4.78 3.01
N TYR A 427 -1.08 -4.08 1.99
CA TYR A 427 -1.70 -2.83 1.54
C TYR A 427 -3.13 -3.06 1.02
N GLU A 428 -3.36 -4.13 0.27
CA GLU A 428 -4.68 -4.57 -0.16
C GLU A 428 -5.59 -4.93 1.03
N LEU A 429 -5.05 -5.59 2.05
CA LEU A 429 -5.80 -5.90 3.27
C LEU A 429 -6.24 -4.63 4.00
N VAL A 430 -5.34 -3.65 4.17
CA VAL A 430 -5.66 -2.37 4.83
C VAL A 430 -6.70 -1.60 4.03
N HIS A 431 -6.51 -1.50 2.71
CA HIS A 431 -7.48 -0.85 1.82
C HIS A 431 -8.85 -1.50 1.91
N ARG A 432 -8.92 -2.82 1.96
CA ARG A 432 -10.15 -3.56 2.17
C ARG A 432 -10.84 -3.20 3.49
N LEU A 433 -10.10 -3.26 4.60
CA LEU A 433 -10.64 -2.90 5.90
C LEU A 433 -11.14 -1.46 5.94
N TYR A 434 -10.45 -0.57 5.22
CA TYR A 434 -10.86 0.81 5.05
C TYR A 434 -12.20 0.92 4.33
N THR A 435 -12.35 0.24 3.19
CA THR A 435 -13.59 0.28 2.40
C THR A 435 -14.77 -0.40 3.10
N GLU A 436 -14.49 -1.37 3.98
CA GLU A 436 -15.46 -1.99 4.87
C GLU A 436 -15.80 -1.12 6.10
N GLY A 437 -15.21 0.07 6.24
CA GLY A 437 -15.38 0.93 7.41
C GLY A 437 -14.81 0.35 8.70
N ARG A 438 -13.86 -0.57 8.62
CA ARG A 438 -13.32 -1.39 9.72
C ARG A 438 -11.95 -0.97 10.20
N VAL A 439 -11.36 0.06 9.65
CA VAL A 439 -10.08 0.60 10.12
C VAL A 439 -10.21 2.05 10.50
N THR A 440 -9.54 2.40 11.59
CA THR A 440 -9.32 3.77 12.03
C THR A 440 -7.83 4.03 11.96
N PHE A 441 -7.46 5.10 11.27
CA PHE A 441 -6.06 5.50 11.09
C PHE A 441 -5.67 6.55 12.11
N VAL A 442 -4.50 6.35 12.71
CA VAL A 442 -3.79 7.39 13.46
C VAL A 442 -2.34 7.42 12.98
N THR A 443 -1.66 8.55 13.09
CA THR A 443 -0.28 8.70 12.61
C THR A 443 0.62 9.35 13.64
N GLN A 444 1.89 8.94 13.67
CA GLN A 444 2.90 9.52 14.53
C GLN A 444 3.35 10.93 14.09
N GLY A 445 3.15 11.29 12.83
CA GLY A 445 3.55 12.56 12.25
C GLY A 445 2.56 13.06 11.21
N ARG A 446 2.25 14.35 11.20
CA ARG A 446 1.30 14.94 10.24
C ARG A 446 1.82 14.85 8.81
N PHE A 447 3.14 14.94 8.61
CA PHE A 447 3.79 14.80 7.30
C PHE A 447 3.61 13.41 6.67
N LEU A 448 3.20 12.39 7.45
CA LEU A 448 2.93 11.04 6.97
C LEU A 448 1.50 10.84 6.44
N ILE A 449 0.59 11.81 6.66
CA ILE A 449 -0.82 11.69 6.29
C ILE A 449 -0.97 11.45 4.77
N GLU A 450 -0.31 12.25 3.95
CA GLU A 450 -0.40 12.10 2.49
C GLU A 450 0.28 10.81 2.00
N LYS A 451 1.38 10.40 2.63
CA LYS A 451 2.03 9.11 2.34
C LYS A 451 1.11 7.93 2.68
N ALA A 452 0.41 7.98 3.82
CA ALA A 452 -0.56 6.97 4.22
C ALA A 452 -1.77 6.94 3.26
N ARG A 453 -2.29 8.11 2.88
CA ARG A 453 -3.36 8.22 1.89
C ARG A 453 -2.97 7.58 0.56
N CYS A 454 -1.79 7.90 0.07
CA CYS A 454 -1.24 7.31 -1.15
C CYS A 454 -1.08 5.79 -1.02
N LEU A 455 -0.39 5.31 0.03
CA LEU A 455 -0.07 3.89 0.20
C LEU A 455 -1.31 3.01 0.36
N TYR A 456 -2.26 3.45 1.18
CA TYR A 456 -3.49 2.69 1.49
C TYR A 456 -4.69 3.11 0.64
N ARG A 457 -4.51 4.00 -0.34
CA ARG A 457 -5.56 4.50 -1.25
C ARG A 457 -6.77 5.03 -0.48
N LEU A 458 -6.51 5.97 0.43
CA LEU A 458 -7.56 6.59 1.25
C LEU A 458 -8.13 7.83 0.55
N SER A 459 -9.43 8.10 0.76
CA SER A 459 -10.03 9.38 0.34
C SER A 459 -9.35 10.56 1.03
N PRO A 460 -9.21 11.72 0.36
CA PRO A 460 -8.68 12.95 0.97
C PRO A 460 -9.41 13.36 2.26
N GLU A 461 -10.72 13.07 2.36
CA GLU A 461 -11.54 13.39 3.54
C GLU A 461 -11.42 12.35 4.66
N THR A 462 -10.67 11.25 4.45
CA THR A 462 -10.49 10.23 5.49
C THR A 462 -9.80 10.86 6.71
N PRO A 463 -10.44 10.84 7.88
CA PRO A 463 -9.81 11.35 9.09
C PRO A 463 -8.64 10.45 9.48
N ILE A 464 -7.49 11.08 9.70
CA ILE A 464 -6.28 10.44 10.25
C ILE A 464 -5.88 11.26 11.47
N ASP A 465 -6.16 10.73 12.65
CA ASP A 465 -5.87 11.42 13.91
C ASP A 465 -4.35 11.42 14.17
N TYR A 466 -3.89 12.43 14.90
CA TYR A 466 -2.49 12.55 15.30
C TYR A 466 -2.26 11.89 16.65
N LEU A 467 -1.38 10.89 16.69
CA LEU A 467 -0.94 10.19 17.89
C LEU A 467 0.60 10.14 17.88
N PRO A 468 1.27 11.15 18.44
CA PRO A 468 2.73 11.25 18.44
C PRO A 468 3.38 10.10 19.20
N ASN A 469 4.56 9.67 18.75
CA ASN A 469 5.36 8.70 19.47
C ASN A 469 5.74 9.23 20.86
N PRO A 470 5.59 8.44 21.93
CA PRO A 470 6.01 8.85 23.25
C PRO A 470 7.52 8.73 23.43
N VAL A 471 8.07 9.53 24.30
CA VAL A 471 9.46 9.45 24.76
C VAL A 471 9.51 9.65 26.29
N ASP A 472 10.30 8.81 26.95
CA ASP A 472 10.58 8.97 28.37
C ASP A 472 11.51 10.18 28.59
N ILE A 473 11.08 11.10 29.45
CA ILE A 473 11.85 12.27 29.84
C ILE A 473 12.24 12.10 31.30
N ASP A 474 13.53 12.13 31.57
CA ASP A 474 14.06 12.08 32.93
C ASP A 474 13.66 13.38 33.67
N PRO A 475 12.79 13.33 34.68
CA PRO A 475 12.34 14.53 35.37
C PRO A 475 13.44 15.23 36.17
N ALA A 476 14.54 14.53 36.44
CA ALA A 476 15.71 15.09 37.16
C ALA A 476 16.73 15.72 36.19
N PHE A 477 16.55 15.58 34.87
CA PHE A 477 17.49 16.13 33.89
C PHE A 477 17.24 17.62 33.67
N ASP A 478 18.26 18.44 33.95
CA ASP A 478 18.22 19.88 33.67
C ASP A 478 19.05 20.19 32.39
N VAL A 479 18.33 20.44 31.31
CA VAL A 479 18.90 20.77 30.00
C VAL A 479 19.76 22.03 29.99
N LYS A 480 19.53 22.95 30.96
CA LYS A 480 20.24 24.24 31.02
C LYS A 480 21.60 24.13 31.69
N SER A 481 21.73 23.23 32.66
CA SER A 481 22.94 23.11 33.48
C SER A 481 23.79 21.87 33.16
N PHE A 482 23.25 20.89 32.43
CA PHE A 482 23.99 19.66 32.15
C PHE A 482 25.19 19.92 31.20
N PRO A 483 26.42 19.58 31.60
CA PRO A 483 27.61 19.86 30.79
C PRO A 483 27.71 18.90 29.61
N LYS A 484 27.59 19.43 28.39
CA LYS A 484 27.77 18.68 27.14
C LYS A 484 29.26 18.58 26.75
N LYS A 485 29.66 17.39 26.30
CA LYS A 485 31.01 17.16 25.74
C LYS A 485 31.05 17.48 24.24
N ASN A 486 32.22 17.62 23.67
CA ASN A 486 32.38 17.79 22.21
C ASN A 486 32.21 16.46 21.46
N HIS A 487 31.07 15.77 21.78
CA HIS A 487 30.71 14.50 21.20
C HIS A 487 29.64 14.68 20.13
N ILE A 488 29.84 13.98 19.04
CA ILE A 488 28.91 13.88 17.90
C ILE A 488 28.53 12.42 17.76
N ILE A 489 27.24 12.12 17.75
CA ILE A 489 26.76 10.74 17.77
C ILE A 489 25.93 10.40 16.52
N PHE A 490 25.99 9.14 16.13
CA PHE A 490 25.10 8.47 15.22
C PHE A 490 24.41 7.34 15.98
N ILE A 491 23.09 7.21 15.85
CA ILE A 491 22.33 6.12 16.48
C ILE A 491 21.47 5.43 15.44
N GLY A 492 21.70 4.15 15.21
CA GLY A 492 20.90 3.38 14.29
C GLY A 492 21.51 2.04 13.90
N ARG A 493 20.71 1.20 13.25
CA ARG A 493 21.22 -0.03 12.65
C ARG A 493 22.22 0.32 11.55
N ILE A 494 23.28 -0.43 11.44
CA ILE A 494 24.25 -0.27 10.34
C ILE A 494 23.69 -1.03 9.14
N GLU A 495 22.90 -0.32 8.34
CA GLU A 495 22.22 -0.81 7.14
C GLU A 495 22.34 0.23 6.02
N SER A 496 22.15 -0.20 4.78
CA SER A 496 22.23 0.63 3.58
C SER A 496 21.46 1.94 3.72
N VAL A 497 20.19 1.88 4.11
CA VAL A 497 19.32 3.04 4.24
C VAL A 497 19.84 4.09 5.23
N LYS A 498 20.68 3.70 6.19
CA LYS A 498 21.27 4.60 7.21
C LYS A 498 22.56 5.26 6.76
N ARG A 499 23.23 4.73 5.74
CA ARG A 499 24.46 5.27 5.12
C ARG A 499 25.55 5.63 6.15
N GLY A 500 25.85 4.69 7.06
CA GLY A 500 26.86 4.88 8.12
C GLY A 500 28.24 5.29 7.60
N TRP A 501 28.60 4.97 6.35
CA TRP A 501 29.84 5.40 5.70
C TRP A 501 29.96 6.92 5.61
N LEU A 502 28.87 7.67 5.44
CA LEU A 502 28.91 9.14 5.42
C LEU A 502 29.32 9.69 6.78
N PHE A 503 28.84 9.09 7.87
CA PHE A 503 29.24 9.48 9.22
C PHE A 503 30.74 9.24 9.44
N CYS A 504 31.30 8.14 8.91
CA CYS A 504 32.77 7.90 8.95
C CYS A 504 33.54 8.97 8.17
N GLU A 505 33.08 9.33 6.96
CA GLU A 505 33.73 10.34 6.13
C GLU A 505 33.62 11.75 6.73
N ILE A 506 32.54 12.07 7.45
CA ILE A 506 32.40 13.30 8.22
C ILE A 506 33.45 13.32 9.35
N ALA A 507 33.56 12.22 10.11
CA ALA A 507 34.52 12.12 11.20
C ALA A 507 35.99 12.32 10.74
N LYS A 508 36.38 11.76 9.58
CA LYS A 508 37.69 11.96 8.96
C LYS A 508 38.02 13.44 8.71
N ARG A 509 37.02 14.26 8.37
CA ARG A 509 37.17 15.70 8.05
C ARG A 509 37.12 16.61 9.26
N MET A 510 36.82 16.05 10.44
CA MET A 510 36.66 16.80 11.69
C MET A 510 37.43 16.14 12.86
N PRO A 511 38.77 16.03 12.77
CA PRO A 511 39.60 15.35 13.78
C PRO A 511 39.61 16.04 15.15
N GLU A 512 39.09 17.25 15.22
CA GLU A 512 38.99 18.07 16.45
C GLU A 512 37.84 17.67 17.36
N TYR A 513 36.90 16.79 16.91
CA TYR A 513 35.75 16.32 17.67
C TYR A 513 35.72 14.79 17.80
N GLU A 514 35.07 14.29 18.86
CA GLU A 514 34.88 12.87 19.12
C GLU A 514 33.54 12.37 18.55
N PHE A 515 33.62 11.35 17.72
CA PHE A 515 32.50 10.74 17.04
C PHE A 515 32.19 9.36 17.62
N TYR A 516 30.89 9.08 17.88
CA TYR A 516 30.45 7.79 18.39
C TYR A 516 29.35 7.23 17.51
N MET A 517 29.57 6.02 16.96
CA MET A 517 28.56 5.29 16.18
C MET A 517 27.96 4.20 17.06
N LEU A 518 26.69 4.42 17.48
CA LEU A 518 25.92 3.51 18.31
C LEU A 518 25.04 2.64 17.44
N GLY A 519 25.33 1.35 17.36
CA GLY A 519 24.56 0.39 16.60
C GLY A 519 25.40 -0.73 16.00
N GLN A 520 24.71 -1.69 15.41
CA GLN A 520 25.33 -2.83 14.74
C GLN A 520 24.50 -3.27 13.52
N SER A 521 25.11 -4.09 12.66
CA SER A 521 24.43 -4.73 11.54
C SER A 521 23.59 -5.90 12.02
N PHE A 522 22.34 -5.99 11.62
CA PHE A 522 21.44 -7.11 11.90
C PHE A 522 21.10 -7.91 10.65
N ARG A 523 20.65 -7.21 9.61
CA ARG A 523 20.33 -7.82 8.32
C ARG A 523 21.59 -7.81 7.47
N GLU A 524 21.78 -8.87 6.65
CA GLU A 524 22.91 -8.96 5.72
C GLU A 524 24.25 -8.58 6.37
N LYS A 525 24.41 -9.02 7.63
CA LYS A 525 25.46 -8.57 8.55
C LYS A 525 26.86 -8.64 7.92
N ALA A 526 27.20 -9.75 7.28
CA ALA A 526 28.55 -9.94 6.71
C ALA A 526 28.85 -8.90 5.62
N GLN A 527 27.88 -8.56 4.78
CA GLN A 527 28.04 -7.60 3.69
C GLN A 527 28.12 -6.17 4.24
N ASN A 528 27.22 -5.80 5.17
CA ASN A 528 27.26 -4.50 5.84
C ASN A 528 28.59 -4.28 6.59
N ASP A 529 29.04 -5.28 7.36
CA ASP A 529 30.28 -5.20 8.11
C ASP A 529 31.48 -5.07 7.16
N SER A 530 31.47 -5.75 6.01
CA SER A 530 32.54 -5.66 4.98
C SER A 530 32.60 -4.26 4.35
N VAL A 531 31.45 -3.68 4.00
CA VAL A 531 31.38 -2.31 3.47
C VAL A 531 31.89 -1.32 4.53
N MET A 532 31.39 -1.42 5.76
CA MET A 532 31.77 -0.48 6.83
C MET A 532 33.21 -0.58 7.23
N ALA A 533 33.84 -1.75 7.15
CA ALA A 533 35.27 -1.94 7.48
C ALA A 533 36.16 -1.01 6.67
N GLN A 534 35.85 -0.78 5.39
CA GLN A 534 36.63 0.08 4.50
C GLN A 534 36.58 1.57 4.91
N TYR A 535 35.45 2.01 5.47
CA TYR A 535 35.24 3.42 5.82
C TYR A 535 35.69 3.77 7.22
N ARG A 536 35.77 2.83 8.14
CA ARG A 536 36.18 3.08 9.53
C ARG A 536 37.69 2.98 9.79
N GLU A 537 38.44 2.41 8.84
CA GLU A 537 39.87 2.18 9.01
C GLU A 537 40.63 3.50 9.14
N GLY A 538 41.53 3.57 10.12
CA GLY A 538 42.46 4.69 10.33
C GLY A 538 41.84 5.95 10.95
N ILE A 539 40.56 5.96 11.34
CA ILE A 539 39.91 7.12 11.97
C ILE A 539 40.10 7.05 13.48
N LYS A 540 40.95 7.93 14.03
CA LYS A 540 41.30 7.93 15.46
C LYS A 540 40.21 8.48 16.37
N ASN A 541 39.43 9.43 15.89
CA ASN A 541 38.36 10.13 16.61
C ASN A 541 36.95 9.52 16.40
N LEU A 542 36.86 8.30 15.85
CA LEU A 542 35.58 7.59 15.62
C LEU A 542 35.57 6.28 16.43
N HIS A 543 34.55 6.18 17.29
CA HIS A 543 34.36 5.05 18.19
C HIS A 543 33.12 4.26 17.81
N PHE A 544 33.26 2.95 17.57
CA PHE A 544 32.17 2.02 17.32
C PHE A 544 31.80 1.32 18.64
N THR A 545 30.62 1.63 19.19
CA THR A 545 30.20 1.05 20.46
C THR A 545 29.52 -0.31 20.31
N GLY A 546 29.08 -0.65 19.10
CA GLY A 546 28.16 -1.76 18.89
C GLY A 546 26.74 -1.40 19.36
N HIS A 547 25.93 -2.43 19.64
CA HIS A 547 24.59 -2.23 20.17
C HIS A 547 24.67 -1.80 21.64
N VAL A 548 24.08 -0.67 21.96
CA VAL A 548 23.94 -0.13 23.31
C VAL A 548 22.47 0.14 23.62
N GLU A 549 22.04 -0.09 24.85
CA GLU A 549 20.67 0.12 25.30
C GLU A 549 20.61 0.64 26.75
N GLY A 550 19.44 1.01 27.20
CA GLY A 550 19.22 1.47 28.58
C GLY A 550 20.05 2.70 28.92
N GLU A 551 20.58 2.74 30.15
CA GLU A 551 21.30 3.88 30.71
C GLU A 551 22.58 4.22 29.92
N GLU A 552 23.29 3.23 29.42
CA GLU A 552 24.49 3.43 28.61
C GLU A 552 24.18 4.24 27.33
N LYS A 553 23.13 3.88 26.60
CA LYS A 553 22.67 4.64 25.43
C LYS A 553 22.32 6.08 25.79
N PHE A 554 21.59 6.27 26.89
CA PHE A 554 21.20 7.62 27.32
C PHE A 554 22.38 8.47 27.77
N ASN A 555 23.44 7.88 28.31
CA ASN A 555 24.64 8.62 28.66
C ASN A 555 25.33 9.19 27.41
N TYR A 556 25.45 8.41 26.33
CA TYR A 556 25.95 8.95 25.05
C TYR A 556 25.10 10.10 24.54
N ILE A 557 23.75 9.99 24.62
CA ILE A 557 22.84 11.05 24.17
C ILE A 557 22.98 12.29 25.06
N LYS A 558 22.97 12.12 26.38
CA LYS A 558 23.10 13.23 27.35
C LYS A 558 24.39 14.03 27.14
N GLU A 559 25.48 13.35 26.90
CA GLU A 559 26.80 13.97 26.76
C GLU A 559 27.02 14.61 25.39
N ALA A 560 26.36 14.12 24.33
CA ALA A 560 26.56 14.61 22.98
C ALA A 560 25.95 16.00 22.76
N LYS A 561 26.60 16.81 21.94
CA LYS A 561 26.08 18.08 21.43
C LYS A 561 25.19 17.90 20.23
N ILE A 562 25.52 16.94 19.35
CA ILE A 562 24.85 16.75 18.06
C ILE A 562 24.61 15.27 17.78
N LEU A 563 23.40 14.95 17.34
CA LEU A 563 23.04 13.71 16.66
C LEU A 563 23.07 13.95 15.14
N VAL A 564 23.92 13.20 14.44
CA VAL A 564 23.96 13.22 12.97
C VAL A 564 23.17 12.05 12.41
N ASN A 565 22.26 12.34 11.49
CA ASN A 565 21.52 11.32 10.74
C ASN A 565 21.80 11.47 9.25
N THR A 566 22.37 10.44 8.66
CA THR A 566 22.76 10.36 7.25
C THR A 566 21.80 9.51 6.41
N SER A 567 20.66 9.11 6.98
CA SER A 567 19.70 8.20 6.35
C SER A 567 19.15 8.76 5.04
N ILE A 568 18.96 7.90 4.03
CA ILE A 568 18.29 8.31 2.80
C ILE A 568 16.78 8.40 2.99
N HIS A 569 16.24 7.64 3.93
CA HIS A 569 14.83 7.64 4.28
C HIS A 569 14.62 7.50 5.78
N GLU A 570 13.72 8.31 6.31
CA GLU A 570 13.22 8.21 7.69
C GLU A 570 11.72 8.58 7.71
N ALA A 571 11.00 7.93 8.63
CA ALA A 571 9.76 8.48 9.15
C ALA A 571 10.08 9.49 10.26
N LEU A 572 9.48 9.39 11.45
CA LEU A 572 9.93 10.15 12.61
C LEU A 572 10.76 9.25 13.52
N PRO A 573 12.10 9.35 13.47
CA PRO A 573 12.95 8.48 14.28
C PRO A 573 12.75 8.73 15.76
N VAL A 574 12.53 7.68 16.54
CA VAL A 574 12.50 7.78 18.02
C VAL A 574 13.81 8.39 18.55
N THR A 575 14.93 8.11 17.89
CA THR A 575 16.24 8.66 18.26
C THR A 575 16.34 10.18 18.13
N PHE A 576 15.56 10.82 17.24
CA PHE A 576 15.46 12.28 17.19
C PHE A 576 14.78 12.81 18.45
N LEU A 577 13.69 12.18 18.85
CA LEU A 577 12.95 12.57 20.05
C LEU A 577 13.77 12.34 21.32
N GLU A 578 14.46 11.21 21.40
CA GLU A 578 15.38 10.91 22.50
C GLU A 578 16.54 11.92 22.56
N ALA A 579 17.11 12.31 21.42
CA ALA A 579 18.16 13.32 21.38
C ALA A 579 17.65 14.67 21.88
N LEU A 580 16.52 15.13 21.39
CA LEU A 580 15.88 16.38 21.82
C LEU A 580 15.46 16.35 23.29
N ALA A 581 15.02 15.21 23.83
CA ALA A 581 14.68 15.03 25.24
C ALA A 581 15.86 15.26 26.19
N TYR A 582 17.08 15.21 25.65
CA TYR A 582 18.31 15.52 26.40
C TYR A 582 19.06 16.72 25.82
N GLY A 583 18.41 17.55 25.01
CA GLY A 583 18.97 18.78 24.45
C GLY A 583 20.12 18.53 23.45
N THR A 584 20.19 17.36 22.85
CA THR A 584 21.13 17.03 21.77
C THR A 584 20.52 17.44 20.43
N LEU A 585 21.23 18.29 19.68
CA LEU A 585 20.72 18.90 18.45
C LEU A 585 20.80 17.94 17.27
N LEU A 586 20.03 18.24 16.22
CA LEU A 586 19.93 17.41 15.03
C LEU A 586 20.74 18.01 13.87
N VAL A 587 21.54 17.18 13.18
CA VAL A 587 22.05 17.48 11.85
C VAL A 587 21.66 16.33 10.94
N SER A 588 20.84 16.60 9.95
CA SER A 588 20.29 15.54 9.12
C SER A 588 19.89 16.01 7.72
N CYS A 589 19.92 15.09 6.77
CA CYS A 589 19.32 15.27 5.44
C CYS A 589 17.84 14.81 5.40
N GLN A 590 17.24 14.50 6.56
CA GLN A 590 15.83 14.23 6.75
C GLN A 590 15.24 15.26 7.69
N ASN A 591 13.99 15.71 7.42
CA ASN A 591 13.35 16.78 8.18
C ASN A 591 11.89 16.43 8.58
N PRO A 592 11.68 15.31 9.29
CA PRO A 592 10.33 14.90 9.71
C PRO A 592 9.75 15.93 10.70
N GLU A 593 8.47 16.30 10.51
CA GLU A 593 7.77 17.34 11.31
C GLU A 593 8.52 18.68 11.40
N SER A 594 9.44 18.93 10.46
CA SER A 594 10.38 20.07 10.48
C SER A 594 11.29 20.10 11.71
N LEU A 595 11.52 18.96 12.39
CA LEU A 595 12.28 18.93 13.64
C LEU A 595 13.75 19.26 13.43
N THR A 596 14.35 18.77 12.34
CA THR A 596 15.76 19.03 12.05
C THR A 596 16.04 20.50 11.80
N GLU A 597 15.12 21.19 11.08
CA GLU A 597 15.22 22.62 10.82
C GLU A 597 14.96 23.46 12.07
N LYS A 598 13.99 23.06 12.90
CA LYS A 598 13.63 23.77 14.13
C LYS A 598 14.66 23.62 15.24
N PHE A 599 15.29 22.46 15.38
CA PHE A 599 16.14 22.11 16.52
C PHE A 599 17.53 21.63 16.09
N GLY A 600 18.02 22.15 14.98
CA GLY A 600 19.32 21.80 14.43
C GLY A 600 19.57 22.43 13.07
N ILE A 601 20.17 21.64 12.16
CA ILE A 601 20.38 22.05 10.77
C ILE A 601 19.98 20.95 9.80
N TYR A 602 18.99 21.25 8.94
CA TYR A 602 18.60 20.42 7.83
C TYR A 602 19.49 20.72 6.61
N THR A 603 20.24 19.72 6.15
CA THR A 603 21.21 19.86 5.04
C THR A 603 20.57 19.83 3.65
N GLY A 604 19.22 19.65 3.58
CA GLY A 604 18.53 19.33 2.34
C GLY A 604 18.61 17.83 2.01
N PRO A 605 17.79 17.37 1.03
CA PRO A 605 17.74 15.95 0.66
C PRO A 605 19.07 15.52 0.02
N VAL A 606 19.53 14.33 0.40
CA VAL A 606 20.76 13.71 -0.13
C VAL A 606 20.40 12.34 -0.68
N LEU A 607 20.44 12.18 -2.00
CA LEU A 607 20.18 10.91 -2.69
C LEU A 607 21.48 10.13 -2.94
N GLY A 608 21.35 8.89 -3.39
CA GLY A 608 22.47 8.02 -3.70
C GLY A 608 23.35 7.70 -2.50
N ASP A 609 24.61 7.45 -2.76
CA ASP A 609 25.60 7.14 -1.72
C ASP A 609 26.02 8.37 -0.89
N GLY A 610 25.76 9.59 -1.38
CA GLY A 610 25.84 10.86 -0.66
C GLY A 610 27.23 11.46 -0.47
N PHE A 611 28.27 10.91 -1.07
CA PHE A 611 29.65 11.38 -0.90
C PHE A 611 29.89 12.81 -1.38
N ASP A 612 29.16 13.27 -2.39
CA ASP A 612 29.20 14.61 -2.95
C ASP A 612 28.60 15.70 -2.03
N LYS A 613 27.95 15.28 -0.92
CA LYS A 613 27.24 16.16 0.02
C LYS A 613 27.85 16.17 1.43
N ILE A 614 29.00 15.54 1.63
CA ILE A 614 29.65 15.47 2.95
C ILE A 614 29.94 16.86 3.52
N ASP A 615 30.38 17.81 2.68
CA ASP A 615 30.71 19.15 3.11
C ASP A 615 29.53 19.91 3.72
N LEU A 616 28.30 19.63 3.28
CA LEU A 616 27.09 20.21 3.88
C LEU A 616 26.91 19.79 5.35
N PHE A 617 27.23 18.52 5.66
CA PHE A 617 27.19 18.03 7.04
C PHE A 617 28.32 18.63 7.88
N VAL A 618 29.53 18.73 7.33
CA VAL A 618 30.70 19.29 8.01
C VAL A 618 30.43 20.76 8.36
N GLU A 619 29.94 21.57 7.42
CA GLU A 619 29.58 22.98 7.64
C GLU A 619 28.47 23.13 8.68
N ALA A 620 27.42 22.29 8.60
CA ALA A 620 26.32 22.29 9.56
C ALA A 620 26.79 21.98 10.97
N ILE A 621 27.60 20.92 11.13
CA ILE A 621 28.17 20.56 12.43
C ILE A 621 29.04 21.66 12.98
N ARG A 622 29.97 22.19 12.16
CA ARG A 622 30.89 23.26 12.59
C ARG A 622 30.12 24.51 13.03
N SER A 623 29.12 24.93 12.26
CA SER A 623 28.26 26.07 12.59
C SER A 623 27.56 25.92 13.96
N LEU A 624 27.15 24.73 14.33
CA LEU A 624 26.55 24.47 15.65
C LEU A 624 27.62 24.35 16.74
N MET A 625 28.76 23.69 16.46
CA MET A 625 29.82 23.49 17.47
C MET A 625 30.50 24.80 17.89
N GLU A 626 30.65 25.76 16.98
CA GLU A 626 31.28 27.04 17.22
C GLU A 626 30.35 28.11 17.85
N ASN A 627 29.01 27.90 17.84
CA ASN A 627 28.05 28.86 18.37
C ASN A 627 27.33 28.30 19.61
N GLU A 628 27.91 28.57 20.79
CA GLU A 628 27.38 28.11 22.10
C GLU A 628 25.98 28.65 22.39
N GLU A 629 25.78 29.95 22.20
CA GLU A 629 24.51 30.60 22.50
C GLU A 629 23.35 30.04 21.65
N LYS A 630 23.57 29.92 20.32
CA LYS A 630 22.60 29.30 19.41
C LYS A 630 22.30 27.86 19.81
N ARG A 631 23.35 27.09 20.14
CA ARG A 631 23.22 25.69 20.52
C ARG A 631 22.40 25.54 21.80
N GLN A 632 22.66 26.35 22.81
CA GLN A 632 21.93 26.32 24.08
C GLN A 632 20.45 26.71 23.89
N ALA A 633 20.16 27.73 23.10
CA ALA A 633 18.79 28.14 22.80
C ALA A 633 18.01 27.03 22.10
N LEU A 634 18.60 26.38 21.08
CA LEU A 634 17.98 25.27 20.36
C LEU A 634 17.81 24.02 21.23
N SER A 635 18.78 23.71 22.12
CA SER A 635 18.68 22.60 23.08
C SER A 635 17.48 22.75 24.01
N ILE A 636 17.29 23.92 24.58
CA ILE A 636 16.16 24.22 25.47
C ILE A 636 14.84 24.12 24.69
N ALA A 637 14.78 24.72 23.50
CA ALA A 637 13.58 24.70 22.68
C ALA A 637 13.18 23.26 22.25
N GLY A 638 14.15 22.43 21.87
CA GLY A 638 13.93 21.03 21.52
C GLY A 638 13.44 20.19 22.70
N TYR A 639 14.03 20.36 23.88
CA TYR A 639 13.59 19.71 25.10
C TYR A 639 12.13 20.07 25.46
N GLU A 640 11.79 21.37 25.48
CA GLU A 640 10.43 21.80 25.79
C GLU A 640 9.41 21.29 24.75
N TYR A 641 9.77 21.25 23.48
CA TYR A 641 8.91 20.68 22.44
C TYR A 641 8.60 19.20 22.71
N VAL A 642 9.61 18.39 22.98
CA VAL A 642 9.41 16.95 23.26
C VAL A 642 8.58 16.75 24.52
N LYS A 643 8.83 17.53 25.56
CA LYS A 643 8.10 17.51 26.82
C LYS A 643 6.60 17.83 26.65
N GLN A 644 6.26 18.74 25.72
CA GLN A 644 4.88 19.12 25.45
C GLN A 644 4.17 18.14 24.54
N VAL A 645 4.84 17.66 23.49
CA VAL A 645 4.17 16.93 22.40
C VAL A 645 4.30 15.41 22.55
N HIS A 646 5.44 14.94 23.07
CA HIS A 646 5.82 13.51 23.07
C HIS A 646 5.81 12.88 24.47
N ASN A 647 5.09 13.47 25.41
CA ASN A 647 5.05 12.97 26.79
C ASN A 647 4.23 11.67 26.92
N VAL A 648 4.70 10.77 27.74
CA VAL A 648 4.09 9.45 27.99
C VAL A 648 2.67 9.53 28.60
N PRO A 649 2.38 10.40 29.58
CA PRO A 649 1.04 10.53 30.15
C PRO A 649 -0.06 10.82 29.12
N ASP A 650 0.17 11.78 28.23
CA ASP A 650 -0.78 12.12 27.17
C ASP A 650 -0.95 11.00 26.15
N PHE A 651 0.15 10.35 25.78
CA PHE A 651 0.11 9.18 24.91
C PHE A 651 -0.77 8.06 25.51
N ILE A 652 -0.58 7.74 26.78
CA ILE A 652 -1.37 6.69 27.47
C ILE A 652 -2.85 7.07 27.48
N ARG A 653 -3.19 8.29 27.90
CA ARG A 653 -4.56 8.77 27.96
C ARG A 653 -5.23 8.70 26.60
N ASN A 654 -4.62 9.31 25.58
CA ASN A 654 -5.18 9.39 24.23
C ASN A 654 -5.34 8.01 23.59
N THR A 655 -4.36 7.12 23.76
CA THR A 655 -4.43 5.77 23.21
C THR A 655 -5.50 4.91 23.89
N ARG A 656 -5.66 5.00 25.21
CA ARG A 656 -6.74 4.29 25.92
C ARG A 656 -8.13 4.81 25.51
N GLU A 657 -8.30 6.11 25.29
CA GLU A 657 -9.53 6.70 24.77
C GLU A 657 -9.85 6.20 23.37
N LEU A 658 -8.85 6.16 22.47
CA LEU A 658 -8.98 5.59 21.14
C LEU A 658 -9.41 4.11 21.19
N ILE A 659 -8.77 3.29 22.02
CA ILE A 659 -9.12 1.88 22.21
C ILE A 659 -10.57 1.74 22.66
N ARG A 660 -11.01 2.50 23.66
CA ARG A 660 -12.39 2.46 24.18
C ARG A 660 -13.40 2.90 23.11
N ARG A 661 -13.09 3.93 22.34
CA ARG A 661 -13.94 4.44 21.27
C ARG A 661 -14.10 3.39 20.16
N GLU A 662 -13.00 2.82 19.68
CA GLU A 662 -13.02 1.89 18.55
C GLU A 662 -13.56 0.49 18.92
N ALA A 663 -13.36 0.03 20.15
CA ALA A 663 -13.91 -1.24 20.63
C ALA A 663 -15.43 -1.22 20.82
N ARG A 664 -16.04 -0.02 20.96
CA ARG A 664 -17.50 0.15 21.12
C ARG A 664 -18.24 0.31 19.80
N ARG A 665 -17.55 0.73 18.73
CA ARG A 665 -18.08 0.80 17.37
C ARG A 665 -18.26 -0.62 16.78
#